data_b786598c9fb38d320b444fa9820a3443
#
_entry.id   b786598c9fb38d320b444fa9820a3443
#
_cell.length_a   1.000
_cell.length_b   1.000
_cell.length_c   1.000
_cell.angle_alpha   90.00
_cell.angle_beta   90.00
_cell.angle_gamma   90.00
#
_symmetry.space_group_name_H-M   'P 1'
#
loop_
_entity.id
_entity.type
_entity.pdbx_description
1 polymer ?
#
loop_
_entity_poly.entity_id
_entity_poly.type
_entity_poly.pdbx_seq_one_letter_code
_entity_poly.pdbx_strand_id
1 'polypeptide(L)'
;MKKVLICGHRSFVATGLMKELENNGISYDCFSRGEVKRDGEVVTGGVLNMADNDLLDEYDTVVNYIILKEQSVEDNIAYIKSLLDFCKKKKVKHLLQISSISVYPNEADVVTETTSIEQDYHNKGGYASIKVAVDHYLIEHSVEGMSVSFIRPGYIYTKNREISKAGILVSKLGMNVLLGDKKTTLPLICRETLHKAITKIIISEKKEQVYLLLNKDKATGTKYNFVCQQWNIKPVCLPYTPIMACAKLLKGIGIFKQHHYLKVVGLFKRTWFNSELTEKVLGINLDKKRIAVIGAGTYGSYVSNLLSLVYPHEQIDLYDVGNEHLKDESEIGYLSHITNAPYEGLQKARFFGYGGASVKWGGQLLTFTENDFANPDKFLRDIVEIDKKYKDVVLKRFGLENKIPEQRINDKIFTKTGVWLSYFHRNLFKHFGIINNPKVHIVSNSRVTKFLTAGNHITGFEYINNGQKKTAEYDQYFLTSGAFESSRILVNSELSEEKNMMPFSDHLSQRAFKVKSGIKMGDIDFRFHVKGASLITKRFVGEVDGYSFYSQPICNEDFPFFRDLKKLLFGHKFRTGLILNIIKNIPQCIAFAWYMMVLKEMYVYNNEFYLQIDIEAPRESGKMTLDEEKDKFGEKSVDVDLSILPKTGELFTKARAIIKDYLDKNGVVYEELPFSTSAEKYEDVYHPFGMFCDFKSSDDYFNHFDNMLVVNTGVLPRAGGINSTCAVLPLVEEYIHNKMV
;
A
#
# COMPACT_ATOMS: atom_id res chain seq x y z
N MET A 1 -25.00 30.01 3.69
CA MET A 1 -23.89 29.04 3.80
C MET A 1 -23.34 29.13 5.21
N LYS A 2 -23.05 27.97 5.85
CA LYS A 2 -22.42 27.99 7.19
C LYS A 2 -21.01 28.50 7.06
N LYS A 3 -20.60 29.49 7.86
CA LYS A 3 -19.23 29.98 7.93
C LYS A 3 -18.56 29.53 9.23
N VAL A 4 -17.38 28.97 9.14
CA VAL A 4 -16.65 28.35 10.26
C VAL A 4 -15.39 29.14 10.58
N LEU A 5 -15.12 29.40 11.86
CA LEU A 5 -13.81 29.89 12.31
C LEU A 5 -12.98 28.75 12.92
N ILE A 6 -11.77 28.53 12.43
CA ILE A 6 -10.84 27.52 12.95
C ILE A 6 -9.76 28.22 13.77
N CYS A 7 -9.84 28.15 15.09
CA CYS A 7 -8.83 28.69 15.98
C CYS A 7 -7.71 27.68 16.18
N GLY A 8 -6.45 28.03 15.78
CA GLY A 8 -5.29 27.15 15.92
C GLY A 8 -5.08 26.19 14.75
N HIS A 9 -5.41 26.60 13.55
CA HIS A 9 -5.31 25.80 12.30
C HIS A 9 -3.93 25.20 12.00
N ARG A 10 -2.85 25.79 12.55
CA ARG A 10 -1.45 25.29 12.38
C ARG A 10 -1.12 24.12 13.28
N SER A 11 -2.03 23.70 14.18
CA SER A 11 -1.76 22.56 15.04
C SER A 11 -1.76 21.25 14.23
N PHE A 12 -0.94 20.27 14.69
CA PHE A 12 -0.92 18.93 14.13
C PHE A 12 -2.31 18.31 13.97
N VAL A 13 -3.20 18.57 14.93
CA VAL A 13 -4.56 18.02 14.94
C VAL A 13 -5.47 18.70 13.93
N ALA A 14 -5.30 19.99 13.67
CA ALA A 14 -6.13 20.76 12.74
C ALA A 14 -5.71 20.63 11.27
N THR A 15 -4.42 20.29 11.03
CA THR A 15 -3.87 20.20 9.66
C THR A 15 -4.65 19.19 8.83
N GLY A 16 -5.27 19.66 7.75
CA GLY A 16 -6.12 18.87 6.84
C GLY A 16 -7.62 19.09 7.01
N LEU A 17 -8.10 19.68 8.12
CA LEU A 17 -9.53 20.00 8.29
C LEU A 17 -10.02 20.97 7.22
N MET A 18 -9.21 21.97 6.86
CA MET A 18 -9.57 22.96 5.84
C MET A 18 -9.96 22.29 4.52
N LYS A 19 -9.12 21.35 4.06
CA LYS A 19 -9.41 20.57 2.83
C LYS A 19 -10.70 19.75 2.94
N GLU A 20 -10.98 19.19 4.12
CA GLU A 20 -12.22 18.44 4.35
C GLU A 20 -13.45 19.36 4.32
N LEU A 21 -13.35 20.59 4.83
CA LEU A 21 -14.42 21.60 4.74
C LEU A 21 -14.64 22.06 3.29
N GLU A 22 -13.57 22.32 2.54
CA GLU A 22 -13.63 22.68 1.11
C GLU A 22 -14.36 21.59 0.30
N ASN A 23 -13.98 20.32 0.51
CA ASN A 23 -14.62 19.18 -0.16
C ASN A 23 -16.14 19.09 0.12
N ASN A 24 -16.59 19.65 1.25
CA ASN A 24 -18.00 19.68 1.63
C ASN A 24 -18.68 21.05 1.37
N GLY A 25 -18.03 21.97 0.65
CA GLY A 25 -18.57 23.28 0.29
C GLY A 25 -18.81 24.22 1.49
N ILE A 26 -18.05 24.06 2.57
CA ILE A 26 -18.16 24.86 3.79
C ILE A 26 -17.10 25.96 3.76
N SER A 27 -17.52 27.22 3.84
CA SER A 27 -16.62 28.36 3.93
C SER A 27 -16.02 28.49 5.34
N TYR A 28 -14.74 28.86 5.42
CA TYR A 28 -14.05 29.01 6.69
C TYR A 28 -13.07 30.18 6.69
N ASP A 29 -12.75 30.67 7.89
CA ASP A 29 -11.57 31.45 8.18
C ASP A 29 -10.73 30.75 9.25
N CYS A 30 -9.44 31.05 9.28
CA CYS A 30 -8.49 30.52 10.25
C CYS A 30 -8.01 31.63 11.18
N PHE A 31 -7.94 31.34 12.49
CA PHE A 31 -7.37 32.28 13.47
C PHE A 31 -6.11 31.71 14.12
N SER A 32 -5.07 32.53 14.22
CA SER A 32 -3.86 32.19 14.97
C SER A 32 -3.22 33.40 15.67
N ARG A 33 -2.41 33.13 16.67
CA ARG A 33 -1.68 34.15 17.42
C ARG A 33 -0.68 34.90 16.50
N GLY A 34 -0.67 36.22 16.60
CA GLY A 34 0.24 37.10 15.87
C GLY A 34 -0.14 38.57 16.02
N GLU A 35 0.51 39.40 15.22
CA GLU A 35 0.04 40.78 15.03
C GLU A 35 -1.31 40.80 14.31
N VAL A 36 -2.11 41.82 14.51
CA VAL A 36 -3.45 41.95 13.92
C VAL A 36 -3.30 42.15 12.40
N LYS A 37 -3.61 41.08 11.65
CA LYS A 37 -3.51 41.08 10.18
C LYS A 37 -4.48 40.07 9.59
N ARG A 38 -4.95 40.33 8.37
CA ARG A 38 -5.70 39.36 7.54
C ARG A 38 -4.89 39.09 6.25
N ASP A 39 -4.79 37.81 5.88
CA ASP A 39 -4.14 37.34 4.66
C ASP A 39 -5.00 36.17 4.10
N GLY A 40 -5.87 36.50 3.14
CA GLY A 40 -6.90 35.58 2.66
C GLY A 40 -7.83 35.14 3.77
N GLU A 41 -7.97 33.83 3.95
CA GLU A 41 -8.76 33.21 5.00
C GLU A 41 -8.06 33.21 6.37
N VAL A 42 -6.80 33.62 6.45
CA VAL A 42 -6.04 33.61 7.72
C VAL A 42 -6.09 34.98 8.38
N VAL A 43 -6.63 35.01 9.60
CA VAL A 43 -6.62 36.18 10.48
C VAL A 43 -5.68 35.89 11.65
N THR A 44 -4.81 36.84 11.96
CA THR A 44 -3.95 36.79 13.15
C THR A 44 -4.34 37.88 14.16
N GLY A 45 -4.00 37.66 15.44
CA GLY A 45 -4.28 38.63 16.50
C GLY A 45 -3.91 38.12 17.89
N GLY A 46 -4.16 38.94 18.89
CA GLY A 46 -3.99 38.56 20.29
C GLY A 46 -5.06 37.55 20.73
N VAL A 47 -4.67 36.45 21.34
CA VAL A 47 -5.63 35.43 21.80
C VAL A 47 -6.47 35.89 23.00
N LEU A 48 -5.95 36.85 23.79
CA LEU A 48 -6.65 37.39 24.94
C LEU A 48 -7.59 38.56 24.58
N ASN A 49 -7.51 39.11 23.36
CA ASN A 49 -8.29 40.22 22.86
C ASN A 49 -9.02 39.87 21.58
N MET A 50 -9.48 38.64 21.48
CA MET A 50 -10.11 38.12 20.26
C MET A 50 -11.39 38.83 19.90
N ALA A 51 -12.17 39.24 20.92
CA ALA A 51 -13.41 40.01 20.75
C ALA A 51 -13.21 41.41 20.13
N ASP A 52 -12.00 41.98 20.27
CA ASP A 52 -11.67 43.33 19.77
C ASP A 52 -10.98 43.28 18.39
N ASN A 53 -10.84 42.09 17.81
CA ASN A 53 -10.26 41.95 16.49
C ASN A 53 -11.33 42.15 15.40
N ASP A 54 -11.39 43.35 14.84
CA ASP A 54 -12.40 43.75 13.83
C ASP A 54 -12.19 43.05 12.47
N LEU A 55 -11.07 42.37 12.25
CA LEU A 55 -10.82 41.57 11.06
C LEU A 55 -11.53 40.22 11.07
N LEU A 56 -12.09 39.80 12.23
CA LEU A 56 -12.89 38.59 12.34
C LEU A 56 -14.37 38.90 12.01
N ASP A 57 -14.92 38.10 11.09
CA ASP A 57 -16.30 38.20 10.63
C ASP A 57 -17.33 37.60 11.62
N GLU A 58 -18.55 37.42 11.17
CA GLU A 58 -19.54 36.60 11.85
C GLU A 58 -19.41 35.13 11.43
N TYR A 59 -19.56 34.22 12.39
CA TYR A 59 -19.42 32.78 12.15
C TYR A 59 -20.58 32.02 12.79
N ASP A 60 -21.09 31.00 12.10
CA ASP A 60 -22.08 30.11 12.69
C ASP A 60 -21.43 29.12 13.68
N THR A 61 -20.18 28.69 13.39
CA THR A 61 -19.48 27.72 14.22
C THR A 61 -18.02 28.14 14.44
N VAL A 62 -17.53 27.93 15.65
CA VAL A 62 -16.11 28.07 16.01
C VAL A 62 -15.55 26.71 16.39
N VAL A 63 -14.43 26.31 15.80
CA VAL A 63 -13.68 25.07 16.15
C VAL A 63 -12.39 25.48 16.86
N ASN A 64 -12.30 25.21 18.16
CA ASN A 64 -11.17 25.66 18.98
C ASN A 64 -10.14 24.55 19.23
N TYR A 65 -8.96 24.65 18.59
CA TYR A 65 -7.79 23.82 18.82
C TYR A 65 -6.75 24.47 19.73
N ILE A 66 -6.89 25.77 20.05
CA ILE A 66 -5.87 26.48 20.80
C ILE A 66 -5.82 25.98 22.24
N ILE A 67 -4.61 25.68 22.67
CA ILE A 67 -4.21 25.45 24.06
C ILE A 67 -2.82 26.07 24.27
N LEU A 68 -2.65 26.80 25.32
CA LEU A 68 -1.39 27.45 25.71
C LEU A 68 -0.58 26.48 26.57
N LYS A 69 0.12 25.52 25.91
CA LYS A 69 0.76 24.35 26.57
C LYS A 69 1.82 24.69 27.60
N GLU A 70 2.52 25.81 27.41
CA GLU A 70 3.64 26.25 28.26
C GLU A 70 3.21 27.29 29.31
N GLN A 71 1.90 27.57 29.40
CA GLN A 71 1.33 28.54 30.31
C GLN A 71 0.48 27.87 31.38
N SER A 72 0.11 28.64 32.38
CA SER A 72 -0.69 28.17 33.52
C SER A 72 -2.12 27.78 33.14
N VAL A 73 -2.85 27.16 34.07
CA VAL A 73 -4.28 26.90 33.93
C VAL A 73 -5.04 28.24 33.81
N GLU A 74 -4.63 29.23 34.59
CA GLU A 74 -5.24 30.58 34.66
C GLU A 74 -5.13 31.30 33.32
N ASP A 75 -3.96 31.21 32.63
CA ASP A 75 -3.77 31.79 31.30
C ASP A 75 -4.67 31.13 30.24
N ASN A 76 -4.84 29.83 30.32
CA ASN A 76 -5.76 29.12 29.43
C ASN A 76 -7.22 29.48 29.71
N ILE A 77 -7.62 29.67 30.95
CA ILE A 77 -8.95 30.15 31.32
C ILE A 77 -9.16 31.60 30.82
N ALA A 78 -8.14 32.48 30.95
CA ALA A 78 -8.22 33.84 30.40
C ALA A 78 -8.44 33.82 28.86
N TYR A 79 -7.76 32.93 28.14
CA TYR A 79 -8.02 32.75 26.72
C TYR A 79 -9.45 32.29 26.44
N ILE A 80 -9.98 31.31 27.19
CA ILE A 80 -11.34 30.82 27.00
C ILE A 80 -12.40 31.92 27.28
N LYS A 81 -12.15 32.77 28.28
CA LYS A 81 -13.00 33.97 28.51
C LYS A 81 -13.04 34.85 27.27
N SER A 82 -11.86 35.21 26.73
CA SER A 82 -11.77 36.01 25.51
C SER A 82 -12.50 35.36 24.33
N LEU A 83 -12.40 34.04 24.19
CA LEU A 83 -13.12 33.29 23.15
C LEU A 83 -14.65 33.34 23.34
N LEU A 84 -15.13 33.20 24.57
CA LEU A 84 -16.57 33.29 24.87
C LEU A 84 -17.09 34.72 24.64
N ASP A 85 -16.34 35.76 25.01
CA ASP A 85 -16.69 37.16 24.73
C ASP A 85 -16.77 37.41 23.22
N PHE A 86 -15.83 36.86 22.44
CA PHE A 86 -15.91 36.88 20.99
C PHE A 86 -17.16 36.18 20.47
N CYS A 87 -17.43 34.93 20.91
CA CYS A 87 -18.61 34.19 20.51
C CYS A 87 -19.90 34.93 20.81
N LYS A 88 -20.01 35.56 21.97
CA LYS A 88 -21.15 36.40 22.37
C LYS A 88 -21.28 37.62 21.45
N LYS A 89 -20.20 38.39 21.26
CA LYS A 89 -20.19 39.59 20.41
C LYS A 89 -20.59 39.29 18.96
N LYS A 90 -20.10 38.16 18.40
CA LYS A 90 -20.34 37.72 17.01
C LYS A 90 -21.54 36.77 16.85
N LYS A 91 -22.33 36.56 17.91
CA LYS A 91 -23.54 35.70 17.91
C LYS A 91 -23.28 34.28 17.34
N VAL A 92 -22.16 33.69 17.72
CA VAL A 92 -21.80 32.31 17.31
C VAL A 92 -22.85 31.34 17.87
N LYS A 93 -23.32 30.42 17.01
CA LYS A 93 -24.38 29.46 17.38
C LYS A 93 -23.80 28.18 17.98
N HIS A 94 -22.57 27.80 17.59
CA HIS A 94 -21.96 26.55 18.03
C HIS A 94 -20.45 26.69 18.25
N LEU A 95 -20.01 26.32 19.45
CA LEU A 95 -18.59 26.19 19.80
C LEU A 95 -18.19 24.71 19.88
N LEU A 96 -17.29 24.28 19.03
CA LEU A 96 -16.65 22.97 19.09
C LEU A 96 -15.32 23.09 19.83
N GLN A 97 -15.27 22.65 21.06
CA GLN A 97 -14.04 22.60 21.86
C GLN A 97 -13.30 21.29 21.63
N ILE A 98 -12.10 21.35 21.07
CA ILE A 98 -11.23 20.17 20.99
C ILE A 98 -10.62 19.91 22.36
N SER A 99 -11.23 18.96 23.06
CA SER A 99 -10.79 18.47 24.37
C SER A 99 -9.89 17.23 24.23
N SER A 100 -10.00 16.23 25.09
CA SER A 100 -9.22 14.99 25.07
C SER A 100 -9.85 13.93 25.97
N ILE A 101 -9.66 12.64 25.68
CA ILE A 101 -9.98 11.55 26.61
C ILE A 101 -9.20 11.63 27.94
N SER A 102 -8.17 12.46 28.02
CA SER A 102 -7.39 12.64 29.26
C SER A 102 -8.18 13.35 30.35
N VAL A 103 -9.31 13.99 30.04
CA VAL A 103 -10.16 14.69 31.02
C VAL A 103 -10.90 13.73 31.97
N TYR A 104 -11.06 12.47 31.59
CA TYR A 104 -11.76 11.49 32.44
C TYR A 104 -10.91 11.00 33.61
N PRO A 105 -11.50 10.59 34.75
CA PRO A 105 -10.79 10.10 35.91
C PRO A 105 -9.77 9.01 35.57
N ASN A 106 -8.62 9.03 36.26
CA ASN A 106 -7.56 8.06 35.98
C ASN A 106 -7.91 6.65 36.46
N GLU A 107 -8.85 6.51 37.38
CA GLU A 107 -9.35 5.26 37.97
C GLU A 107 -10.56 4.70 37.21
N ALA A 108 -11.09 5.40 36.20
CA ALA A 108 -12.24 4.93 35.44
C ALA A 108 -11.93 3.66 34.64
N ASP A 109 -12.68 2.60 34.86
CA ASP A 109 -12.57 1.34 34.11
C ASP A 109 -13.25 1.44 32.74
N VAL A 110 -14.44 2.07 32.70
CA VAL A 110 -15.24 2.29 31.50
C VAL A 110 -15.59 3.76 31.38
N VAL A 111 -15.50 4.28 30.15
CA VAL A 111 -15.85 5.67 29.81
C VAL A 111 -16.77 5.67 28.61
N THR A 112 -17.86 6.45 28.72
CA THR A 112 -18.83 6.74 27.65
C THR A 112 -18.97 8.25 27.49
N GLU A 113 -19.80 8.69 26.53
CA GLU A 113 -20.11 10.11 26.34
C GLU A 113 -20.77 10.76 27.57
N THR A 114 -21.46 9.97 28.38
CA THR A 114 -22.16 10.46 29.60
C THR A 114 -21.29 10.39 30.85
N THR A 115 -20.08 9.84 30.78
CA THR A 115 -19.17 9.78 31.92
C THR A 115 -18.72 11.18 32.33
N SER A 116 -18.81 11.49 33.63
CA SER A 116 -18.33 12.75 34.20
C SER A 116 -16.82 12.89 34.05
N ILE A 117 -16.35 14.11 33.80
CA ILE A 117 -14.93 14.41 33.78
C ILE A 117 -14.36 14.46 35.20
N GLU A 118 -13.04 14.43 35.32
CA GLU A 118 -12.31 14.59 36.60
C GLU A 118 -12.75 15.90 37.28
N GLN A 119 -13.14 15.84 38.55
CA GLN A 119 -13.65 16.98 39.26
C GLN A 119 -12.57 17.98 39.69
N ASP A 120 -11.42 17.49 40.08
CA ASP A 120 -10.25 18.30 40.46
C ASP A 120 -9.12 18.16 39.44
N TYR A 121 -8.84 19.23 38.70
CA TYR A 121 -7.79 19.24 37.68
C TYR A 121 -6.38 18.97 38.28
N HIS A 122 -6.16 19.19 39.58
CA HIS A 122 -4.91 18.87 40.25
C HIS A 122 -4.62 17.35 40.27
N ASN A 123 -5.64 16.51 40.15
CA ASN A 123 -5.48 15.06 40.03
C ASN A 123 -4.86 14.65 38.71
N LYS A 124 -4.73 15.57 37.77
CA LYS A 124 -4.11 15.38 36.46
C LYS A 124 -2.72 16.02 36.39
N GLY A 125 -1.95 15.71 35.38
CA GLY A 125 -0.66 16.33 35.11
C GLY A 125 -0.65 17.16 33.84
N GLY A 126 0.06 18.30 33.87
CA GLY A 126 0.37 19.11 32.69
C GLY A 126 -0.83 19.37 31.76
N TYR A 127 -0.74 18.89 30.54
CA TYR A 127 -1.77 19.07 29.51
C TYR A 127 -3.19 18.64 29.93
N ALA A 128 -3.31 17.54 30.67
CA ALA A 128 -4.62 17.04 31.08
C ALA A 128 -5.28 17.94 32.14
N SER A 129 -4.49 18.55 33.04
CA SER A 129 -5.01 19.54 34.02
C SER A 129 -5.66 20.72 33.32
N ILE A 130 -4.97 21.28 32.31
CA ILE A 130 -5.50 22.40 31.52
C ILE A 130 -6.80 22.02 30.83
N LYS A 131 -6.86 20.83 30.20
CA LYS A 131 -8.09 20.37 29.50
C LYS A 131 -9.28 20.20 30.46
N VAL A 132 -9.04 19.64 31.66
CA VAL A 132 -10.08 19.49 32.68
C VAL A 132 -10.61 20.87 33.12
N ALA A 133 -9.72 21.80 33.46
CA ALA A 133 -10.11 23.14 33.89
C ALA A 133 -10.88 23.92 32.81
N VAL A 134 -10.41 23.81 31.55
CA VAL A 134 -11.09 24.45 30.40
C VAL A 134 -12.48 23.85 30.17
N ASP A 135 -12.61 22.52 30.21
CA ASP A 135 -13.91 21.85 30.01
C ASP A 135 -14.88 22.24 31.13
N HIS A 136 -14.45 22.28 32.43
CA HIS A 136 -15.29 22.76 33.53
C HIS A 136 -15.70 24.19 33.34
N TYR A 137 -14.75 25.08 32.98
CA TYR A 137 -15.07 26.50 32.79
C TYR A 137 -16.15 26.69 31.68
N LEU A 138 -16.03 25.96 30.56
CA LEU A 138 -17.02 26.01 29.46
C LEU A 138 -18.39 25.42 29.85
N ILE A 139 -18.43 24.41 30.72
CA ILE A 139 -19.66 23.81 31.22
C ILE A 139 -20.40 24.80 32.14
N GLU A 140 -19.65 25.52 32.98
CA GLU A 140 -20.21 26.46 33.96
C GLU A 140 -20.57 27.81 33.36
N HIS A 141 -19.94 28.25 32.27
CA HIS A 141 -20.09 29.58 31.67
C HIS A 141 -20.67 29.51 30.26
N SER A 142 -21.91 29.07 30.14
CA SER A 142 -22.60 29.02 28.84
C SER A 142 -22.98 30.44 28.35
N VAL A 143 -22.96 30.62 27.02
CA VAL A 143 -23.48 31.81 26.35
C VAL A 143 -24.89 31.51 25.88
N GLU A 144 -25.85 32.37 26.21
CA GLU A 144 -27.24 32.20 25.80
C GLU A 144 -27.37 32.11 24.28
N GLY A 145 -28.11 31.11 23.80
CA GLY A 145 -28.31 30.85 22.36
C GLY A 145 -27.14 30.15 21.66
N MET A 146 -26.07 29.81 22.38
CA MET A 146 -24.92 29.06 21.84
C MET A 146 -24.84 27.63 22.42
N SER A 147 -24.70 26.63 21.57
CA SER A 147 -24.36 25.26 22.00
C SER A 147 -22.84 25.06 22.10
N VAL A 148 -22.40 24.33 23.10
CA VAL A 148 -21.01 23.94 23.27
C VAL A 148 -20.91 22.42 23.15
N SER A 149 -20.06 21.94 22.27
CA SER A 149 -19.75 20.51 22.11
C SER A 149 -18.28 20.23 22.37
N PHE A 150 -18.02 19.22 23.18
CA PHE A 150 -16.68 18.76 23.52
C PHE A 150 -16.29 17.59 22.61
N ILE A 151 -15.27 17.79 21.79
CA ILE A 151 -14.66 16.73 21.00
C ILE A 151 -13.56 16.09 21.83
N ARG A 152 -13.70 14.83 22.20
CA ARG A 152 -12.76 14.09 23.06
C ARG A 152 -12.09 12.96 22.28
N PRO A 153 -11.07 13.28 21.48
CA PRO A 153 -10.35 12.28 20.70
C PRO A 153 -9.41 11.46 21.58
N GLY A 154 -9.12 10.22 21.14
CA GLY A 154 -8.00 9.42 21.59
C GLY A 154 -6.66 10.03 21.18
N TYR A 155 -5.57 9.23 21.25
CA TYR A 155 -4.29 9.63 20.68
C TYR A 155 -4.43 9.69 19.15
N ILE A 156 -4.06 10.84 18.58
CA ILE A 156 -4.26 11.13 17.16
C ILE A 156 -3.02 10.71 16.37
N TYR A 157 -3.21 9.88 15.35
CA TYR A 157 -2.19 9.50 14.40
C TYR A 157 -2.59 9.90 12.98
N THR A 158 -1.60 10.11 12.10
CA THR A 158 -1.82 10.38 10.68
C THR A 158 -1.75 9.10 9.87
N LYS A 159 -2.20 9.13 8.62
CA LYS A 159 -2.01 8.05 7.65
C LYS A 159 -0.54 7.61 7.55
N ASN A 160 0.40 8.56 7.60
CA ASN A 160 1.84 8.30 7.61
C ASN A 160 2.37 7.88 8.99
N ARG A 161 1.47 7.59 9.94
CA ARG A 161 1.76 7.12 11.30
C ARG A 161 2.55 8.07 12.18
N GLU A 162 2.59 9.30 11.84
CA GLU A 162 3.12 10.30 12.74
C GLU A 162 2.20 10.41 13.95
N ILE A 163 2.76 10.14 15.10
CA ILE A 163 2.11 10.32 16.38
C ILE A 163 3.11 10.93 17.36
N SER A 164 2.63 11.80 18.22
CA SER A 164 3.47 12.37 19.27
C SER A 164 3.96 11.28 20.24
N LYS A 165 5.27 11.23 20.52
CA LYS A 165 5.85 10.37 21.57
C LYS A 165 5.45 10.80 22.98
N ALA A 166 4.96 12.02 23.14
CA ALA A 166 4.55 12.55 24.43
C ALA A 166 3.46 11.68 25.10
N GLY A 167 3.65 11.32 26.35
CA GLY A 167 2.73 10.45 27.10
C GLY A 167 2.81 8.96 26.73
N ILE A 168 3.67 8.57 25.78
CA ILE A 168 3.87 7.18 25.36
C ILE A 168 5.27 6.69 25.74
N LEU A 169 6.31 7.38 25.28
CA LEU A 169 7.70 6.95 25.39
C LEU A 169 8.62 8.09 25.81
N VAL A 170 9.57 7.81 26.70
CA VAL A 170 10.66 8.72 27.03
C VAL A 170 11.98 8.07 26.59
N SER A 171 12.74 8.78 25.77
CA SER A 171 14.06 8.36 25.31
C SER A 171 15.13 9.24 25.96
N LYS A 172 15.91 8.68 26.89
CA LYS A 172 17.06 9.35 27.55
C LYS A 172 18.20 8.36 27.75
N LEU A 173 19.43 8.83 27.60
CA LEU A 173 20.66 8.04 27.84
C LEU A 173 20.67 6.69 27.08
N GLY A 174 20.20 6.66 25.84
CA GLY A 174 20.16 5.44 25.04
C GLY A 174 19.08 4.43 25.44
N MET A 175 18.28 4.70 26.45
CA MET A 175 17.18 3.86 26.90
C MET A 175 15.83 4.44 26.43
N ASN A 176 14.95 3.57 25.99
CA ASN A 176 13.56 3.88 25.64
C ASN A 176 12.65 3.33 26.74
N VAL A 177 12.07 4.21 27.55
CA VAL A 177 11.19 3.84 28.67
C VAL A 177 9.74 4.10 28.30
N LEU A 178 8.90 3.06 28.35
CA LEU A 178 7.46 3.18 28.15
C LEU A 178 6.82 3.85 29.37
N LEU A 179 5.99 4.87 29.13
CA LEU A 179 5.17 5.48 30.18
C LEU A 179 3.94 4.60 30.45
N GLY A 180 4.17 3.50 31.16
CA GLY A 180 3.21 2.47 31.50
C GLY A 180 3.80 1.08 31.52
N ASP A 181 2.94 0.07 31.60
CA ASP A 181 3.28 -1.35 31.48
C ASP A 181 2.76 -1.94 30.14
N LYS A 182 2.96 -3.26 29.94
CA LYS A 182 2.51 -3.96 28.73
C LYS A 182 0.97 -3.94 28.54
N LYS A 183 0.21 -3.67 29.61
CA LYS A 183 -1.27 -3.66 29.58
C LYS A 183 -1.86 -2.25 29.53
N THR A 184 -1.04 -1.21 29.58
CA THR A 184 -1.50 0.20 29.52
C THR A 184 -2.12 0.47 28.17
N THR A 185 -3.38 0.90 28.15
CA THR A 185 -4.16 1.12 26.90
C THR A 185 -3.68 2.35 26.13
N LEU A 186 -3.84 2.30 24.82
CA LEU A 186 -3.59 3.41 23.90
C LEU A 186 -4.80 3.55 22.96
N PRO A 187 -5.86 4.24 23.39
CA PRO A 187 -6.99 4.53 22.51
C PRO A 187 -6.56 5.47 21.39
N LEU A 188 -6.75 5.08 20.14
CA LEU A 188 -6.29 5.79 18.94
C LEU A 188 -7.45 6.35 18.13
N ILE A 189 -7.19 7.41 17.37
CA ILE A 189 -8.06 7.91 16.29
C ILE A 189 -7.21 8.38 15.12
N CYS A 190 -7.60 8.01 13.90
CA CYS A 190 -7.00 8.55 12.70
C CYS A 190 -7.40 10.01 12.52
N ARG A 191 -6.46 10.90 12.20
CA ARG A 191 -6.70 12.34 12.04
C ARG A 191 -7.72 12.62 10.94
N GLU A 192 -7.68 11.90 9.86
CA GLU A 192 -8.60 12.03 8.75
C GLU A 192 -10.04 11.63 9.16
N THR A 193 -10.20 10.56 9.93
CA THR A 193 -11.49 10.17 10.50
C THR A 193 -12.01 11.23 11.50
N LEU A 194 -11.12 11.80 12.30
CA LEU A 194 -11.44 12.91 13.19
C LEU A 194 -11.97 14.12 12.42
N HIS A 195 -11.34 14.50 11.30
CA HIS A 195 -11.78 15.62 10.47
C HIS A 195 -13.14 15.37 9.84
N LYS A 196 -13.37 14.17 9.29
CA LYS A 196 -14.70 13.77 8.77
C LYS A 196 -15.79 13.86 9.85
N ALA A 197 -15.49 13.39 11.06
CA ALA A 197 -16.42 13.50 12.18
C ALA A 197 -16.71 14.96 12.55
N ILE A 198 -15.70 15.80 12.65
CA ILE A 198 -15.85 17.24 12.93
C ILE A 198 -16.70 17.91 11.84
N THR A 199 -16.45 17.62 10.57
CA THR A 199 -17.22 18.17 9.45
C THR A 199 -18.69 17.74 9.54
N LYS A 200 -18.98 16.47 9.85
CA LYS A 200 -20.35 15.99 10.08
C LYS A 200 -21.01 16.69 11.27
N ILE A 201 -20.29 16.91 12.36
CA ILE A 201 -20.80 17.66 13.52
C ILE A 201 -21.15 19.10 13.11
N ILE A 202 -20.32 19.75 12.30
CA ILE A 202 -20.59 21.11 11.80
C ILE A 202 -21.87 21.13 10.97
N ILE A 203 -22.07 20.16 10.08
CA ILE A 203 -23.24 20.08 9.19
C ILE A 203 -24.50 19.68 9.94
N SER A 204 -24.43 18.81 10.92
CA SER A 204 -25.58 18.28 11.67
C SER A 204 -26.40 19.39 12.28
N GLU A 205 -27.73 19.28 12.26
CA GLU A 205 -28.65 20.17 12.96
C GLU A 205 -28.68 19.87 14.46
N LYS A 206 -28.68 18.57 14.80
CA LYS A 206 -28.65 18.12 16.19
C LYS A 206 -27.21 18.12 16.72
N LYS A 207 -27.02 18.81 17.85
CA LYS A 207 -25.72 18.91 18.53
C LYS A 207 -25.78 18.16 19.86
N GLU A 208 -24.83 17.23 20.05
CA GLU A 208 -24.59 16.59 21.34
C GLU A 208 -23.53 17.37 22.14
N GLN A 209 -23.61 17.29 23.45
CA GLN A 209 -22.63 17.98 24.31
C GLN A 209 -21.25 17.35 24.24
N VAL A 210 -21.16 16.03 24.09
CA VAL A 210 -19.91 15.29 24.06
C VAL A 210 -19.88 14.36 22.86
N TYR A 211 -18.77 14.38 22.13
CA TYR A 211 -18.42 13.42 21.08
C TYR A 211 -17.13 12.71 21.45
N LEU A 212 -17.22 11.39 21.66
CA LEU A 212 -16.09 10.55 22.01
C LEU A 212 -15.56 9.89 20.72
N LEU A 213 -14.41 10.35 20.26
CA LEU A 213 -13.85 9.97 18.95
C LEU A 213 -12.61 9.13 19.12
N LEU A 214 -12.76 7.82 18.98
CA LEU A 214 -11.66 6.85 19.07
C LEU A 214 -12.04 5.54 18.39
N ASN A 215 -11.04 4.80 17.94
CA ASN A 215 -11.23 3.48 17.36
C ASN A 215 -11.53 2.46 18.46
N LYS A 216 -12.48 1.55 18.24
CA LYS A 216 -12.96 0.57 19.23
C LYS A 216 -12.03 -0.59 19.52
N ASP A 217 -10.86 -0.70 18.88
CA ASP A 217 -10.03 -1.89 18.94
C ASP A 217 -9.42 -2.17 20.33
N LYS A 218 -9.81 -3.30 20.90
CA LYS A 218 -9.28 -3.83 22.17
C LYS A 218 -7.93 -4.55 22.03
N ALA A 219 -7.69 -5.24 20.92
CA ALA A 219 -6.64 -6.25 20.82
C ALA A 219 -5.24 -5.66 20.59
N THR A 220 -5.17 -4.49 19.93
CA THR A 220 -3.91 -3.81 19.58
C THR A 220 -3.69 -2.52 20.38
N GLY A 221 -4.62 -2.17 21.23
CA GLY A 221 -4.73 -0.89 21.93
C GLY A 221 -3.77 -0.68 23.10
N THR A 222 -2.59 -1.32 23.18
CA THR A 222 -1.62 -1.03 24.24
C THR A 222 -0.47 -0.20 23.72
N LYS A 223 0.05 0.70 24.60
CA LYS A 223 1.25 1.49 24.30
C LYS A 223 2.43 0.60 23.91
N TYR A 224 2.61 -0.54 24.58
CA TYR A 224 3.70 -1.48 24.32
C TYR A 224 3.65 -2.04 22.91
N ASN A 225 2.49 -2.59 22.51
CA ASN A 225 2.31 -3.15 21.17
C ASN A 225 2.51 -2.09 20.09
N PHE A 226 1.98 -0.88 20.32
CA PHE A 226 2.15 0.24 19.40
C PHE A 226 3.63 0.59 19.19
N VAL A 227 4.40 0.77 20.29
CA VAL A 227 5.82 1.14 20.21
C VAL A 227 6.65 0.05 19.51
N CYS A 228 6.41 -1.23 19.83
CA CYS A 228 7.09 -2.35 19.19
C CYS A 228 6.82 -2.45 17.71
N GLN A 229 5.55 -2.26 17.30
CA GLN A 229 5.12 -2.46 15.93
C GLN A 229 5.37 -1.23 15.03
N GLN A 230 5.17 -0.02 15.55
CA GLN A 230 5.25 1.20 14.74
C GLN A 230 6.63 1.80 14.69
N TRP A 231 7.35 1.76 15.81
CA TRP A 231 8.68 2.36 15.88
C TRP A 231 9.79 1.33 15.87
N ASN A 232 9.46 0.03 15.81
CA ASN A 232 10.42 -1.08 15.89
C ASN A 232 11.35 -0.97 17.10
N ILE A 233 10.82 -0.50 18.24
CA ILE A 233 11.53 -0.29 19.49
C ILE A 233 10.99 -1.30 20.52
N LYS A 234 11.87 -2.01 21.22
CA LYS A 234 11.51 -2.78 22.43
C LYS A 234 11.72 -1.90 23.65
N PRO A 235 10.69 -1.23 24.19
CA PRO A 235 10.85 -0.33 25.30
C PRO A 235 10.98 -1.09 26.63
N VAL A 236 11.67 -0.47 27.59
CA VAL A 236 11.63 -0.90 28.99
C VAL A 236 10.30 -0.46 29.60
N CYS A 237 9.54 -1.41 30.11
CA CYS A 237 8.25 -1.12 30.76
C CYS A 237 8.45 -0.77 32.23
N LEU A 238 7.62 0.14 32.74
CA LEU A 238 7.56 0.43 34.18
C LEU A 238 6.97 -0.77 34.93
N PRO A 239 7.58 -1.23 36.03
CA PRO A 239 7.06 -2.36 36.81
C PRO A 239 5.84 -1.93 37.64
N TYR A 240 4.64 -2.36 37.20
CA TYR A 240 3.35 -1.97 37.80
C TYR A 240 3.29 -2.23 39.31
N THR A 241 3.51 -3.48 39.75
CA THR A 241 3.29 -3.91 41.12
C THR A 241 4.13 -3.14 42.14
N PRO A 242 5.46 -3.03 41.99
CA PRO A 242 6.28 -2.30 42.98
C PRO A 242 5.99 -0.79 42.97
N ILE A 243 5.74 -0.19 41.81
CA ILE A 243 5.42 1.25 41.71
C ILE A 243 4.08 1.55 42.39
N MET A 244 3.06 0.74 42.16
CA MET A 244 1.76 0.94 42.77
C MET A 244 1.75 0.63 44.26
N ALA A 245 2.53 -0.38 44.74
CA ALA A 245 2.69 -0.66 46.14
C ALA A 245 3.38 0.50 46.86
N CYS A 246 4.47 1.02 46.30
CA CYS A 246 5.17 2.21 46.81
C CYS A 246 4.25 3.44 46.84
N ALA A 247 3.50 3.72 45.79
CA ALA A 247 2.58 4.84 45.75
C ALA A 247 1.44 4.74 46.80
N LYS A 248 0.91 3.52 47.00
CA LYS A 248 -0.09 3.26 48.08
C LYS A 248 0.49 3.45 49.46
N LEU A 249 1.71 2.95 49.69
CA LEU A 249 2.39 3.13 50.97
C LEU A 249 2.65 4.62 51.28
N LEU A 250 3.21 5.36 50.32
CA LEU A 250 3.47 6.79 50.45
C LEU A 250 2.19 7.61 50.69
N LYS A 251 1.06 7.20 50.08
CA LYS A 251 -0.27 7.77 50.36
C LYS A 251 -0.72 7.44 51.78
N GLY A 252 -0.54 6.17 52.23
CA GLY A 252 -0.97 5.71 53.56
C GLY A 252 -0.24 6.41 54.70
N ILE A 253 1.06 6.74 54.52
CA ILE A 253 1.87 7.50 55.50
C ILE A 253 1.79 9.02 55.30
N GLY A 254 0.92 9.52 54.43
CA GLY A 254 0.66 10.95 54.24
C GLY A 254 1.67 11.73 53.41
N ILE A 255 2.75 11.09 52.87
CA ILE A 255 3.73 11.74 51.97
C ILE A 255 3.11 12.09 50.63
N PHE A 256 2.34 11.15 50.04
CA PHE A 256 1.56 11.46 48.85
C PHE A 256 0.17 11.96 49.21
N LYS A 257 -0.17 13.16 48.75
CA LYS A 257 -1.57 13.61 48.65
C LYS A 257 -2.32 12.78 47.61
N GLN A 258 -3.65 12.83 47.64
CA GLN A 258 -4.52 12.11 46.68
C GLN A 258 -4.11 12.35 45.22
N HIS A 259 -3.88 13.59 44.84
CA HIS A 259 -3.48 13.95 43.47
C HIS A 259 -2.11 13.34 43.05
N HIS A 260 -1.13 13.19 43.93
CA HIS A 260 0.13 12.52 43.60
C HIS A 260 -0.12 11.03 43.26
N TYR A 261 -0.93 10.36 44.09
CA TYR A 261 -1.29 8.97 43.88
C TYR A 261 -2.02 8.80 42.54
N LEU A 262 -3.02 9.63 42.25
CA LEU A 262 -3.79 9.56 41.00
C LEU A 262 -2.96 9.83 39.74
N LYS A 263 -1.94 10.68 39.83
CA LYS A 263 -0.96 10.85 38.72
C LYS A 263 -0.18 9.57 38.42
N VAL A 264 0.21 8.82 39.47
CA VAL A 264 0.87 7.52 39.28
C VAL A 264 -0.08 6.49 38.68
N VAL A 265 -1.34 6.44 39.15
CA VAL A 265 -2.38 5.58 38.54
C VAL A 265 -2.53 5.87 37.05
N GLY A 266 -2.52 7.14 36.67
CA GLY A 266 -2.66 7.59 35.29
C GLY A 266 -1.57 7.07 34.33
N LEU A 267 -0.35 6.68 34.84
CA LEU A 267 0.68 6.07 34.03
C LEU A 267 0.29 4.67 33.54
N PHE A 268 -0.54 3.95 34.30
CA PHE A 268 -0.92 2.56 34.06
C PHE A 268 -2.38 2.42 33.66
N LYS A 269 -2.97 3.47 33.07
CA LYS A 269 -4.40 3.52 32.72
C LYS A 269 -4.82 2.37 31.81
N ARG A 270 -5.91 1.68 32.17
CA ARG A 270 -6.47 0.53 31.44
C ARG A 270 -7.93 0.75 31.09
N THR A 271 -8.34 2.00 30.96
CA THR A 271 -9.71 2.40 30.69
C THR A 271 -10.21 1.84 29.36
N TRP A 272 -11.41 1.32 29.39
CA TRP A 272 -12.19 0.99 28.21
C TRP A 272 -13.05 2.18 27.81
N PHE A 273 -13.10 2.52 26.51
CA PHE A 273 -13.92 3.58 25.98
C PHE A 273 -15.00 3.00 25.07
N ASN A 274 -16.25 3.47 25.21
CA ASN A 274 -17.36 3.14 24.35
C ASN A 274 -17.91 4.42 23.70
N SER A 275 -17.83 4.50 22.37
CA SER A 275 -18.25 5.64 21.53
C SER A 275 -19.53 5.37 20.71
N GLU A 276 -20.34 4.37 21.11
CA GLU A 276 -21.53 3.96 20.35
C GLU A 276 -22.56 5.09 20.15
N LEU A 277 -22.73 5.96 21.13
CA LEU A 277 -23.64 7.10 21.00
C LEU A 277 -23.13 8.07 19.93
N THR A 278 -21.84 8.39 19.95
CA THR A 278 -21.20 9.26 18.94
C THR A 278 -21.36 8.69 17.54
N GLU A 279 -21.09 7.40 17.35
CA GLU A 279 -21.22 6.75 16.05
C GLU A 279 -22.67 6.77 15.54
N LYS A 280 -23.61 6.44 16.40
CA LYS A 280 -25.04 6.44 16.06
C LYS A 280 -25.53 7.84 15.66
N VAL A 281 -25.13 8.87 16.41
CA VAL A 281 -25.55 10.26 16.14
C VAL A 281 -24.95 10.79 14.84
N LEU A 282 -23.68 10.48 14.58
CA LEU A 282 -22.99 10.97 13.40
C LEU A 282 -23.20 10.08 12.15
N GLY A 283 -23.76 8.88 12.32
CA GLY A 283 -23.86 7.91 11.24
C GLY A 283 -22.49 7.59 10.63
N ILE A 284 -21.46 7.48 11.48
CA ILE A 284 -20.10 7.10 11.08
C ILE A 284 -19.73 5.82 11.81
N ASN A 285 -18.92 5.00 11.13
CA ASN A 285 -18.27 3.88 11.76
C ASN A 285 -16.87 4.32 12.20
N LEU A 286 -16.60 4.30 13.50
CA LEU A 286 -15.28 4.56 14.07
C LEU A 286 -14.48 3.26 14.21
N ASP A 287 -15.07 2.12 13.82
CA ASP A 287 -14.38 0.85 13.78
C ASP A 287 -13.26 0.86 12.75
N LYS A 288 -12.40 -0.15 12.86
CA LYS A 288 -11.35 -0.39 11.87
C LYS A 288 -11.95 -0.43 10.48
N LYS A 289 -11.28 0.22 9.54
CA LYS A 289 -11.57 -0.03 8.13
C LYS A 289 -11.36 -1.51 7.84
N ARG A 290 -12.33 -2.10 7.16
CA ARG A 290 -12.22 -3.43 6.59
C ARG A 290 -11.69 -3.31 5.17
N ILE A 291 -10.59 -3.98 4.90
CA ILE A 291 -9.92 -3.92 3.60
C ILE A 291 -9.98 -5.30 2.96
N ALA A 292 -10.52 -5.38 1.76
CA ALA A 292 -10.50 -6.61 0.96
C ALA A 292 -9.32 -6.57 -0.03
N VAL A 293 -8.53 -7.63 -0.04
CA VAL A 293 -7.54 -7.92 -1.07
C VAL A 293 -7.99 -9.17 -1.82
N ILE A 294 -8.20 -9.07 -3.13
CA ILE A 294 -8.80 -10.12 -3.94
C ILE A 294 -7.74 -10.75 -4.84
N GLY A 295 -7.28 -11.96 -4.46
CA GLY A 295 -6.20 -12.72 -5.07
C GLY A 295 -4.94 -12.73 -4.20
N ALA A 296 -4.55 -13.89 -3.65
CA ALA A 296 -3.35 -14.10 -2.84
C ALA A 296 -2.08 -14.38 -3.69
N GLY A 297 -2.08 -13.93 -4.94
CA GLY A 297 -0.97 -14.06 -5.86
C GLY A 297 0.17 -13.08 -5.58
N THR A 298 0.94 -12.77 -6.62
CA THR A 298 2.10 -11.86 -6.59
C THR A 298 1.75 -10.51 -5.95
N TYR A 299 0.76 -9.83 -6.51
CA TYR A 299 0.36 -8.49 -6.07
C TYR A 299 -0.39 -8.51 -4.73
N GLY A 300 -1.30 -9.48 -4.54
CA GLY A 300 -2.03 -9.57 -3.28
C GLY A 300 -1.14 -9.85 -2.07
N SER A 301 -0.09 -10.64 -2.26
CA SER A 301 0.93 -10.86 -1.22
C SER A 301 1.67 -9.56 -0.87
N TYR A 302 2.07 -8.78 -1.89
CA TYR A 302 2.74 -7.49 -1.69
C TYR A 302 1.81 -6.47 -1.02
N VAL A 303 0.59 -6.30 -1.55
CA VAL A 303 -0.43 -5.38 -1.02
C VAL A 303 -0.77 -5.72 0.42
N SER A 304 -1.04 -6.99 0.74
CA SER A 304 -1.38 -7.41 2.11
C SER A 304 -0.24 -7.15 3.10
N ASN A 305 1.01 -7.42 2.68
CA ASN A 305 2.17 -7.08 3.49
C ASN A 305 2.27 -5.58 3.72
N LEU A 306 2.18 -4.77 2.66
CA LEU A 306 2.28 -3.31 2.75
C LEU A 306 1.16 -2.73 3.63
N LEU A 307 -0.08 -3.14 3.43
CA LEU A 307 -1.22 -2.73 4.25
C LEU A 307 -1.00 -3.09 5.73
N SER A 308 -0.54 -4.30 6.03
CA SER A 308 -0.29 -4.71 7.41
C SER A 308 0.79 -3.89 8.10
N LEU A 309 1.71 -3.31 7.34
CA LEU A 309 2.75 -2.41 7.81
C LEU A 309 2.24 -0.96 7.90
N VAL A 310 1.46 -0.48 6.93
CA VAL A 310 0.98 0.91 6.85
C VAL A 310 -0.29 1.12 7.67
N TYR A 311 -1.17 0.16 7.75
CA TYR A 311 -2.45 0.19 8.46
C TYR A 311 -2.55 -0.96 9.47
N PRO A 312 -1.73 -0.95 10.53
CA PRO A 312 -1.60 -2.09 11.46
C PRO A 312 -2.84 -2.34 12.33
N HIS A 313 -3.76 -1.39 12.34
CA HIS A 313 -4.99 -1.46 13.13
C HIS A 313 -6.21 -1.82 12.28
N GLU A 314 -6.06 -1.85 10.95
CA GLU A 314 -7.16 -2.19 10.05
C GLU A 314 -7.29 -3.71 9.89
N GLN A 315 -8.50 -4.17 9.57
CA GLN A 315 -8.74 -5.57 9.25
C GLN A 315 -8.48 -5.80 7.77
N ILE A 316 -7.60 -6.73 7.44
CA ILE A 316 -7.26 -7.10 6.06
C ILE A 316 -7.75 -8.52 5.82
N ASP A 317 -8.74 -8.69 4.93
CA ASP A 317 -9.24 -9.98 4.49
C ASP A 317 -8.70 -10.26 3.07
N LEU A 318 -7.89 -11.32 2.96
CA LEU A 318 -7.24 -11.74 1.71
C LEU A 318 -8.00 -12.93 1.12
N TYR A 319 -8.72 -12.70 0.03
CA TYR A 319 -9.49 -13.71 -0.68
C TYR A 319 -8.65 -14.42 -1.74
N ASP A 320 -8.78 -15.74 -1.84
CA ASP A 320 -8.20 -16.51 -2.95
C ASP A 320 -9.10 -17.69 -3.32
N VAL A 321 -9.19 -17.97 -4.62
CA VAL A 321 -9.94 -19.12 -5.15
C VAL A 321 -9.30 -20.45 -4.79
N GLY A 322 -7.98 -20.48 -4.60
CA GLY A 322 -7.20 -21.63 -4.14
C GLY A 322 -6.88 -21.59 -2.65
N ASN A 323 -5.86 -22.33 -2.28
CA ASN A 323 -5.38 -22.44 -0.91
C ASN A 323 -3.84 -22.65 -0.90
N GLU A 324 -3.30 -23.31 0.14
CA GLU A 324 -1.87 -23.63 0.26
C GLU A 324 -1.34 -24.56 -0.84
N HIS A 325 -2.22 -25.37 -1.45
CA HIS A 325 -1.89 -26.27 -2.57
C HIS A 325 -2.13 -25.53 -3.88
N LEU A 326 -1.02 -25.20 -4.55
CA LEU A 326 -1.07 -24.50 -5.82
C LEU A 326 -1.71 -25.38 -6.90
N LYS A 327 -2.69 -24.83 -7.60
CA LYS A 327 -3.42 -25.51 -8.70
C LYS A 327 -3.23 -24.75 -10.00
N ASP A 328 -3.22 -25.46 -11.11
CA ASP A 328 -3.34 -24.87 -12.45
C ASP A 328 -4.81 -24.60 -12.82
N GLU A 329 -5.04 -24.11 -14.03
CA GLU A 329 -6.36 -23.75 -14.51
C GLU A 329 -7.33 -24.94 -14.51
N SER A 330 -6.88 -26.09 -15.02
CA SER A 330 -7.70 -27.30 -15.10
C SER A 330 -8.03 -27.89 -13.73
N GLU A 331 -7.05 -27.89 -12.84
CA GLU A 331 -7.20 -28.39 -11.46
C GLU A 331 -8.15 -27.53 -10.62
N ILE A 332 -8.14 -26.19 -10.82
CA ILE A 332 -9.06 -25.28 -10.13
C ILE A 332 -10.47 -25.34 -10.74
N GLY A 333 -10.58 -25.75 -12.00
CA GLY A 333 -11.83 -25.88 -12.73
C GLY A 333 -12.31 -24.59 -13.38
N TYR A 334 -11.38 -23.71 -13.76
CA TYR A 334 -11.61 -22.61 -14.68
C TYR A 334 -11.64 -23.12 -16.12
N LEU A 335 -12.23 -22.35 -16.99
CA LEU A 335 -12.31 -22.66 -18.42
C LEU A 335 -11.88 -21.42 -19.19
N SER A 336 -10.90 -21.60 -20.10
CA SER A 336 -10.51 -20.59 -21.06
C SER A 336 -10.24 -21.20 -22.42
N HIS A 337 -10.53 -20.44 -23.48
CA HIS A 337 -10.27 -20.79 -24.86
C HIS A 337 -9.22 -19.84 -25.44
N ILE A 338 -8.41 -20.37 -26.35
CA ILE A 338 -7.39 -19.60 -27.05
C ILE A 338 -7.69 -19.75 -28.55
N THR A 339 -7.87 -18.60 -29.20
CA THR A 339 -8.12 -18.52 -30.64
C THR A 339 -6.99 -17.81 -31.37
N ASN A 340 -6.79 -18.11 -32.64
CA ASN A 340 -5.74 -17.61 -33.52
C ASN A 340 -4.32 -18.07 -33.11
N ALA A 341 -3.49 -17.17 -32.55
CA ALA A 341 -2.14 -17.54 -32.18
C ALA A 341 -2.10 -18.30 -30.85
N PRO A 342 -1.16 -19.23 -30.66
CA PRO A 342 -0.93 -19.87 -29.37
C PRO A 342 -0.63 -18.84 -28.29
N TYR A 343 -1.30 -18.96 -27.13
CA TYR A 343 -1.06 -18.14 -25.93
C TYR A 343 -1.03 -19.05 -24.71
N GLU A 344 0.01 -19.89 -24.64
CA GLU A 344 0.12 -20.96 -23.65
C GLU A 344 0.16 -20.44 -22.22
N GLY A 345 0.65 -19.22 -22.01
CA GLY A 345 0.72 -18.58 -20.69
C GLY A 345 -0.65 -18.47 -20.01
N LEU A 346 -1.73 -18.31 -20.76
CA LEU A 346 -3.09 -18.28 -20.21
C LEU A 346 -3.41 -19.54 -19.39
N GLN A 347 -3.05 -20.70 -19.88
CA GLN A 347 -3.38 -22.00 -19.27
C GLN A 347 -2.22 -22.54 -18.40
N LYS A 348 -0.96 -22.29 -18.79
CA LYS A 348 0.23 -22.90 -18.18
C LYS A 348 0.99 -22.00 -17.22
N ALA A 349 0.81 -20.67 -17.27
CA ALA A 349 1.51 -19.72 -16.41
C ALA A 349 0.63 -19.10 -15.31
N ARG A 350 -0.68 -19.33 -15.34
CA ARG A 350 -1.57 -18.97 -14.23
C ARG A 350 -1.62 -20.08 -13.20
N PHE A 351 -1.40 -19.71 -11.95
CA PHE A 351 -1.48 -20.64 -10.83
C PHE A 351 -2.36 -20.03 -9.73
N PHE A 352 -3.20 -20.85 -9.15
CA PHE A 352 -4.22 -20.47 -8.18
C PHE A 352 -3.90 -21.04 -6.81
N GLY A 353 -3.81 -20.15 -5.81
CA GLY A 353 -3.40 -20.45 -4.46
C GLY A 353 -2.31 -19.51 -3.96
N TYR A 354 -1.76 -19.78 -2.77
CA TYR A 354 -0.89 -18.85 -2.07
C TYR A 354 0.43 -18.57 -2.78
N GLY A 355 0.56 -17.33 -3.25
CA GLY A 355 1.69 -16.83 -4.04
C GLY A 355 1.42 -16.82 -5.55
N GLY A 356 0.40 -17.55 -6.03
CA GLY A 356 -0.01 -17.53 -7.44
C GLY A 356 1.15 -17.75 -8.39
N ALA A 357 1.20 -16.96 -9.49
CA ALA A 357 2.27 -17.05 -10.49
C ALA A 357 3.69 -16.83 -9.92
N SER A 358 3.82 -16.13 -8.77
CA SER A 358 5.14 -15.90 -8.14
C SER A 358 5.81 -17.19 -7.65
N VAL A 359 5.09 -18.27 -7.52
CA VAL A 359 5.66 -19.59 -7.18
C VAL A 359 6.53 -20.17 -8.31
N LYS A 360 6.19 -19.84 -9.55
CA LYS A 360 6.85 -20.41 -10.77
C LYS A 360 7.61 -19.38 -11.60
N TRP A 361 7.45 -18.08 -11.35
CA TRP A 361 8.11 -17.02 -12.13
C TRP A 361 9.63 -16.98 -11.96
N GLY A 362 10.31 -16.20 -12.82
CA GLY A 362 11.75 -15.98 -12.71
C GLY A 362 12.18 -15.19 -11.48
N GLY A 363 11.33 -14.29 -10.99
CA GLY A 363 11.61 -13.44 -9.84
C GLY A 363 12.49 -12.23 -10.15
N GLN A 364 12.52 -11.78 -11.40
CA GLN A 364 13.28 -10.59 -11.80
C GLN A 364 12.49 -9.32 -11.46
N LEU A 365 13.18 -8.37 -10.82
CA LEU A 365 12.63 -7.08 -10.43
C LEU A 365 13.29 -5.97 -11.24
N LEU A 366 12.47 -5.29 -12.04
CA LEU A 366 12.82 -4.14 -12.88
C LEU A 366 11.68 -3.13 -12.85
N THR A 367 12.01 -1.86 -12.76
CA THR A 367 11.08 -0.72 -12.86
C THR A 367 11.36 0.07 -14.13
N PHE A 368 10.44 0.90 -14.56
CA PHE A 368 10.67 1.82 -15.65
C PHE A 368 11.65 2.94 -15.27
N THR A 369 12.30 3.49 -16.29
CA THR A 369 13.14 4.69 -16.22
C THR A 369 12.82 5.59 -17.40
N GLU A 370 13.38 6.79 -17.40
CA GLU A 370 13.16 7.75 -18.48
C GLU A 370 13.68 7.25 -19.84
N ASN A 371 14.56 6.26 -19.85
CA ASN A 371 15.11 5.68 -21.09
C ASN A 371 14.21 4.62 -21.73
N ASP A 372 13.19 4.10 -21.04
CA ASP A 372 12.35 3.01 -21.56
C ASP A 372 11.42 3.47 -22.70
N PHE A 373 11.05 4.75 -22.74
CA PHE A 373 10.08 5.28 -23.69
C PHE A 373 10.52 6.61 -24.28
N ALA A 374 10.58 6.72 -25.61
CA ALA A 374 10.99 7.95 -26.29
C ALA A 374 9.92 9.06 -26.18
N ASN A 375 8.65 8.71 -26.34
CA ASN A 375 7.52 9.66 -26.34
C ASN A 375 6.35 9.10 -25.53
N PRO A 376 6.46 8.97 -24.20
CA PRO A 376 5.36 8.48 -23.37
C PRO A 376 4.22 9.49 -23.31
N ASP A 377 2.98 9.02 -23.24
CA ASP A 377 1.83 9.86 -22.88
C ASP A 377 1.93 10.31 -21.41
N LYS A 378 0.95 11.09 -20.95
CA LYS A 378 1.00 11.64 -19.59
C LYS A 378 0.89 10.53 -18.54
N PHE A 379 0.02 9.55 -18.73
CA PHE A 379 -0.15 8.47 -17.74
C PHE A 379 1.14 7.64 -17.61
N LEU A 380 1.75 7.27 -18.73
CA LEU A 380 3.01 6.52 -18.73
C LEU A 380 4.18 7.32 -18.13
N ARG A 381 4.24 8.64 -18.39
CA ARG A 381 5.23 9.53 -17.71
C ARG A 381 5.03 9.54 -16.20
N ASP A 382 3.79 9.66 -15.74
CA ASP A 382 3.47 9.63 -14.31
C ASP A 382 3.92 8.29 -13.69
N ILE A 383 3.72 7.15 -14.37
CA ILE A 383 4.19 5.83 -13.94
C ILE A 383 5.72 5.82 -13.80
N VAL A 384 6.46 6.31 -14.80
CA VAL A 384 7.93 6.38 -14.77
C VAL A 384 8.42 7.22 -13.58
N GLU A 385 7.81 8.37 -13.32
CA GLU A 385 8.16 9.22 -12.17
C GLU A 385 7.86 8.53 -10.81
N ILE A 386 6.75 7.80 -10.73
CA ILE A 386 6.41 7.02 -9.53
C ILE A 386 7.39 5.85 -9.36
N ASP A 387 7.76 5.17 -10.43
CA ASP A 387 8.78 4.11 -10.43
C ASP A 387 10.12 4.65 -9.92
N LYS A 388 10.56 5.79 -10.43
CA LYS A 388 11.77 6.47 -9.98
C LYS A 388 11.74 6.81 -8.48
N LYS A 389 10.60 7.30 -8.00
CA LYS A 389 10.39 7.66 -6.59
C LYS A 389 10.46 6.46 -5.64
N TYR A 390 9.88 5.31 -6.03
CA TYR A 390 9.70 4.17 -5.14
C TYR A 390 10.59 2.96 -5.44
N LYS A 391 11.37 2.94 -6.51
CA LYS A 391 12.26 1.84 -6.91
C LYS A 391 13.06 1.28 -5.73
N ASP A 392 13.77 2.14 -4.99
CA ASP A 392 14.62 1.71 -3.89
C ASP A 392 13.80 1.22 -2.68
N VAL A 393 12.62 1.82 -2.45
CA VAL A 393 11.68 1.39 -1.40
C VAL A 393 11.19 -0.02 -1.70
N VAL A 394 10.74 -0.27 -2.93
CA VAL A 394 10.27 -1.58 -3.38
C VAL A 394 11.38 -2.62 -3.26
N LEU A 395 12.56 -2.37 -3.82
CA LEU A 395 13.68 -3.31 -3.75
C LEU A 395 14.08 -3.63 -2.29
N LYS A 396 14.10 -2.62 -1.43
CA LYS A 396 14.41 -2.80 0.00
C LYS A 396 13.39 -3.70 0.71
N ARG A 397 12.11 -3.68 0.32
CA ARG A 397 11.11 -4.62 0.87
C ARG A 397 11.43 -6.07 0.56
N PHE A 398 12.10 -6.32 -0.56
CA PHE A 398 12.60 -7.64 -0.94
C PHE A 398 13.99 -7.96 -0.34
N GLY A 399 14.57 -7.06 0.46
CA GLY A 399 15.94 -7.19 0.95
C GLY A 399 17.00 -7.02 -0.14
N LEU A 400 16.67 -6.31 -1.22
CA LEU A 400 17.50 -6.13 -2.40
C LEU A 400 17.89 -4.67 -2.59
N GLU A 401 18.93 -4.44 -3.36
CA GLU A 401 19.31 -3.12 -3.88
C GLU A 401 19.81 -3.24 -5.32
N ASN A 402 19.62 -2.20 -6.10
CA ASN A 402 20.19 -2.09 -7.45
C ASN A 402 20.72 -0.68 -7.68
N LYS A 403 22.03 -0.52 -7.51
CA LYS A 403 22.75 0.74 -7.73
C LYS A 403 23.55 0.75 -9.03
N ILE A 404 23.39 -0.28 -9.88
CA ILE A 404 24.10 -0.37 -11.15
C ILE A 404 23.39 0.57 -12.13
N PRO A 405 24.07 1.61 -12.64
CA PRO A 405 23.47 2.54 -13.58
C PRO A 405 23.19 1.86 -14.91
N GLU A 406 22.21 2.37 -15.63
CA GLU A 406 22.01 2.06 -17.03
C GLU A 406 23.19 2.63 -17.84
N GLN A 407 23.63 1.87 -18.83
CA GLN A 407 24.70 2.27 -19.71
C GLN A 407 24.14 2.45 -21.12
N ARG A 408 24.14 3.69 -21.62
CA ARG A 408 23.78 3.93 -23.01
C ARG A 408 24.85 3.40 -23.93
N ILE A 409 24.46 2.61 -24.91
CA ILE A 409 25.37 1.98 -25.89
C ILE A 409 25.44 2.87 -27.14
N ASN A 410 24.29 3.27 -27.63
CA ASN A 410 24.11 4.17 -28.77
C ASN A 410 22.72 4.85 -28.68
N ASP A 411 22.30 5.52 -29.73
CA ASP A 411 21.00 6.21 -29.80
C ASP A 411 19.79 5.26 -29.74
N LYS A 412 19.98 3.97 -30.01
CA LYS A 412 18.90 2.98 -30.17
C LYS A 412 18.78 2.04 -28.99
N ILE A 413 19.87 1.74 -28.29
CA ILE A 413 19.91 0.76 -27.22
C ILE A 413 20.74 1.20 -26.01
N PHE A 414 20.35 0.71 -24.86
CA PHE A 414 21.07 0.85 -23.59
C PHE A 414 21.03 -0.48 -22.83
N THR A 415 21.84 -0.61 -21.78
CA THR A 415 21.78 -1.78 -20.90
C THR A 415 20.97 -1.45 -19.68
N LYS A 416 20.15 -2.40 -19.27
CA LYS A 416 19.41 -2.38 -18.01
C LYS A 416 19.81 -3.57 -17.14
N THR A 417 19.92 -3.35 -15.84
CA THR A 417 20.34 -4.40 -14.90
C THR A 417 19.14 -4.85 -14.07
N GLY A 418 18.81 -6.13 -14.19
CA GLY A 418 17.77 -6.77 -13.39
C GLY A 418 18.33 -7.47 -12.16
N VAL A 419 17.62 -7.40 -11.05
CA VAL A 419 17.92 -8.15 -9.82
C VAL A 419 16.90 -9.26 -9.67
N TRP A 420 17.37 -10.49 -9.44
CA TRP A 420 16.52 -11.67 -9.34
C TRP A 420 16.41 -12.11 -7.89
N LEU A 421 15.20 -12.38 -7.45
CA LEU A 421 14.97 -13.08 -6.19
C LEU A 421 15.58 -14.49 -6.24
N SER A 422 16.19 -14.90 -5.14
CA SER A 422 16.62 -16.29 -5.02
C SER A 422 15.43 -17.24 -5.12
N TYR A 423 15.65 -18.45 -5.56
CA TYR A 423 14.59 -19.44 -5.73
C TYR A 423 13.70 -19.59 -4.49
N PHE A 424 14.29 -19.57 -3.31
CA PHE A 424 13.56 -19.71 -2.04
C PHE A 424 12.69 -18.49 -1.67
N HIS A 425 12.94 -17.33 -2.26
CA HIS A 425 12.22 -16.09 -2.01
C HIS A 425 11.23 -15.71 -3.12
N ARG A 426 11.10 -16.53 -4.15
CA ARG A 426 10.22 -16.22 -5.30
C ARG A 426 8.75 -16.28 -4.98
N ASN A 427 8.31 -17.21 -4.12
CA ASN A 427 6.93 -17.21 -3.65
C ASN A 427 6.71 -16.03 -2.71
N LEU A 428 6.05 -14.97 -3.17
CA LEU A 428 5.90 -13.72 -2.42
C LEU A 428 5.02 -13.88 -1.17
N PHE A 429 4.05 -14.77 -1.19
CA PHE A 429 3.22 -15.07 -0.02
C PHE A 429 4.06 -15.62 1.15
N LYS A 430 5.01 -16.53 0.84
CA LYS A 430 5.97 -17.06 1.82
C LYS A 430 7.05 -16.04 2.17
N HIS A 431 7.56 -15.31 1.17
CA HIS A 431 8.60 -14.30 1.35
C HIS A 431 8.19 -13.22 2.36
N PHE A 432 6.95 -12.74 2.28
CA PHE A 432 6.40 -11.76 3.21
C PHE A 432 5.77 -12.36 4.47
N GLY A 433 5.79 -13.67 4.63
CA GLY A 433 5.27 -14.36 5.81
C GLY A 433 3.77 -14.16 6.04
N ILE A 434 2.98 -14.02 4.97
CA ILE A 434 1.54 -13.68 5.05
C ILE A 434 0.76 -14.70 5.89
N ILE A 435 1.08 -16.01 5.76
CA ILE A 435 0.39 -17.06 6.53
C ILE A 435 0.47 -16.86 8.05
N ASN A 436 1.54 -16.26 8.52
CA ASN A 436 1.79 -16.01 9.95
C ASN A 436 1.51 -14.57 10.37
N ASN A 437 0.97 -13.75 9.48
CA ASN A 437 0.68 -12.36 9.77
C ASN A 437 -0.69 -12.24 10.47
N PRO A 438 -0.73 -11.93 11.78
CA PRO A 438 -2.00 -11.91 12.53
C PRO A 438 -2.96 -10.80 12.11
N LYS A 439 -2.54 -9.89 11.23
CA LYS A 439 -3.35 -8.79 10.71
C LYS A 439 -4.04 -9.13 9.40
N VAL A 440 -3.66 -10.24 8.78
CA VAL A 440 -4.21 -10.70 7.51
C VAL A 440 -5.03 -11.96 7.75
N HIS A 441 -6.32 -11.85 7.59
CA HIS A 441 -7.22 -12.99 7.62
C HIS A 441 -7.37 -13.54 6.20
N ILE A 442 -7.05 -14.83 6.00
CA ILE A 442 -7.06 -15.47 4.70
C ILE A 442 -8.38 -16.20 4.48
N VAL A 443 -9.10 -15.84 3.43
CA VAL A 443 -10.38 -16.45 3.02
C VAL A 443 -10.14 -17.31 1.77
N SER A 444 -9.72 -18.55 2.01
CA SER A 444 -9.38 -19.52 0.96
C SER A 444 -10.62 -20.11 0.28
N ASN A 445 -10.39 -20.78 -0.87
CA ASN A 445 -11.44 -21.44 -1.67
C ASN A 445 -12.61 -20.50 -1.99
N SER A 446 -12.29 -19.23 -2.24
CA SER A 446 -13.25 -18.14 -2.38
C SER A 446 -13.04 -17.41 -3.70
N ARG A 447 -13.85 -17.72 -4.69
CA ARG A 447 -13.83 -17.07 -6.01
C ARG A 447 -14.71 -15.83 -6.00
N VAL A 448 -14.12 -14.65 -6.09
CA VAL A 448 -14.87 -13.41 -6.33
C VAL A 448 -15.36 -13.40 -7.77
N THR A 449 -16.65 -13.12 -7.99
CA THR A 449 -17.28 -13.21 -9.29
C THR A 449 -17.61 -11.85 -9.89
N LYS A 450 -18.12 -10.93 -9.08
CA LYS A 450 -18.40 -9.54 -9.52
C LYS A 450 -18.47 -8.57 -8.35
N PHE A 451 -18.29 -7.29 -8.61
CA PHE A 451 -18.52 -6.19 -7.70
C PHE A 451 -19.96 -5.71 -7.69
N LEU A 452 -20.41 -5.20 -6.55
CA LEU A 452 -21.65 -4.46 -6.39
C LEU A 452 -21.27 -2.97 -6.25
N THR A 453 -21.98 -2.09 -6.98
CA THR A 453 -21.57 -0.70 -7.13
C THR A 453 -22.69 0.31 -6.92
N ALA A 454 -22.34 1.53 -6.52
CA ALA A 454 -23.18 2.70 -6.54
C ALA A 454 -22.38 3.83 -7.22
N GLY A 455 -22.50 3.96 -8.54
CA GLY A 455 -21.62 4.77 -9.37
C GLY A 455 -20.19 4.24 -9.32
N ASN A 456 -19.21 5.10 -9.06
CA ASN A 456 -17.79 4.70 -8.94
C ASN A 456 -17.41 4.12 -7.57
N HIS A 457 -18.38 4.05 -6.64
CA HIS A 457 -18.17 3.50 -5.31
C HIS A 457 -18.50 2.00 -5.28
N ILE A 458 -17.55 1.17 -4.83
CA ILE A 458 -17.76 -0.27 -4.63
C ILE A 458 -18.45 -0.47 -3.28
N THR A 459 -19.67 -1.00 -3.29
CA THR A 459 -20.46 -1.27 -2.07
C THR A 459 -20.20 -2.67 -1.52
N GLY A 460 -19.74 -3.60 -2.35
CA GLY A 460 -19.45 -4.97 -1.97
C GLY A 460 -19.05 -5.82 -3.17
N PHE A 461 -18.95 -7.13 -2.96
CA PHE A 461 -18.77 -8.11 -4.04
C PHE A 461 -19.48 -9.42 -3.74
N GLU A 462 -19.80 -10.13 -4.82
CA GLU A 462 -20.26 -11.53 -4.76
C GLU A 462 -19.09 -12.48 -4.89
N TYR A 463 -19.11 -13.56 -4.14
CA TYR A 463 -18.12 -14.63 -4.23
C TYR A 463 -18.70 -16.01 -3.98
N ILE A 464 -18.03 -17.02 -4.50
CA ILE A 464 -18.37 -18.43 -4.31
C ILE A 464 -17.36 -19.02 -3.34
N ASN A 465 -17.82 -19.49 -2.19
CA ASN A 465 -16.99 -20.16 -1.19
C ASN A 465 -17.56 -21.57 -0.94
N ASN A 466 -16.75 -22.59 -1.22
CA ASN A 466 -17.19 -23.99 -1.10
C ASN A 466 -18.54 -24.29 -1.80
N GLY A 467 -18.72 -23.75 -3.01
CA GLY A 467 -19.92 -23.93 -3.83
C GLY A 467 -21.13 -23.07 -3.43
N GLN A 468 -21.02 -22.25 -2.39
CA GLN A 468 -22.09 -21.36 -1.93
C GLN A 468 -21.81 -19.91 -2.38
N LYS A 469 -22.82 -19.29 -2.98
CA LYS A 469 -22.79 -17.84 -3.28
C LYS A 469 -22.95 -17.03 -1.98
N LYS A 470 -22.08 -16.04 -1.81
CA LYS A 470 -22.04 -15.14 -0.64
C LYS A 470 -21.74 -13.73 -1.12
N THR A 471 -22.03 -12.76 -0.26
CA THR A 471 -21.64 -11.35 -0.44
C THR A 471 -20.75 -10.88 0.70
N ALA A 472 -19.92 -9.90 0.42
CA ALA A 472 -19.10 -9.24 1.45
C ALA A 472 -18.96 -7.74 1.13
N GLU A 473 -18.89 -6.92 2.19
CA GLU A 473 -18.79 -5.48 2.11
C GLU A 473 -17.54 -5.02 2.86
N TYR A 474 -16.83 -4.03 2.29
CA TYR A 474 -15.60 -3.48 2.83
C TYR A 474 -15.54 -1.97 2.58
N ASP A 475 -14.67 -1.29 3.32
CA ASP A 475 -14.44 0.14 3.13
C ASP A 475 -13.44 0.42 2.00
N GLN A 476 -12.54 -0.54 1.71
CA GLN A 476 -11.52 -0.43 0.69
C GLN A 476 -11.26 -1.78 0.02
N TYR A 477 -11.01 -1.76 -1.28
CA TYR A 477 -10.80 -2.94 -2.10
C TYR A 477 -9.51 -2.85 -2.90
N PHE A 478 -8.81 -3.99 -3.03
CA PHE A 478 -7.67 -4.16 -3.93
C PHE A 478 -7.93 -5.37 -4.81
N LEU A 479 -8.05 -5.14 -6.12
CA LEU A 479 -8.24 -6.21 -7.10
C LEU A 479 -6.89 -6.68 -7.63
N THR A 480 -6.39 -7.80 -7.13
CA THR A 480 -5.04 -8.33 -7.33
C THR A 480 -5.02 -9.73 -7.94
N SER A 481 -6.11 -10.13 -8.61
CA SER A 481 -6.34 -11.49 -9.13
C SER A 481 -5.55 -11.82 -10.42
N GLY A 482 -4.60 -10.97 -10.81
CA GLY A 482 -3.88 -11.06 -12.08
C GLY A 482 -4.70 -10.45 -13.25
N ALA A 483 -4.06 -10.22 -14.39
CA ALA A 483 -4.65 -9.42 -15.46
C ALA A 483 -5.98 -10.00 -15.98
N PHE A 484 -6.01 -11.26 -16.39
CA PHE A 484 -7.20 -11.88 -16.98
C PHE A 484 -8.35 -12.08 -15.98
N GLU A 485 -8.08 -12.57 -14.78
CA GLU A 485 -9.16 -12.80 -13.81
C GLU A 485 -9.70 -11.47 -13.25
N SER A 486 -8.85 -10.46 -13.08
CA SER A 486 -9.30 -9.10 -12.72
C SER A 486 -10.18 -8.53 -13.82
N SER A 487 -9.80 -8.68 -15.09
CA SER A 487 -10.60 -8.24 -16.24
C SER A 487 -11.93 -8.97 -16.31
N ARG A 488 -11.96 -10.29 -16.09
CA ARG A 488 -13.20 -11.06 -16.00
C ARG A 488 -14.13 -10.51 -14.91
N ILE A 489 -13.61 -10.20 -13.73
CA ILE A 489 -14.41 -9.63 -12.64
C ILE A 489 -14.95 -8.24 -13.05
N LEU A 490 -14.12 -7.39 -13.65
CA LEU A 490 -14.56 -6.05 -14.10
C LEU A 490 -15.63 -6.12 -15.19
N VAL A 491 -15.46 -7.00 -16.20
CA VAL A 491 -16.45 -7.22 -17.25
C VAL A 491 -17.76 -7.76 -16.67
N ASN A 492 -17.73 -8.75 -15.79
CA ASN A 492 -18.91 -9.28 -15.09
C ASN A 492 -19.62 -8.22 -14.22
N SER A 493 -18.89 -7.23 -13.76
CA SER A 493 -19.40 -6.12 -12.93
C SER A 493 -19.90 -4.94 -13.75
N GLU A 494 -19.83 -5.01 -15.07
CA GLU A 494 -20.14 -3.89 -16.00
C GLU A 494 -19.26 -2.64 -15.74
N LEU A 495 -18.01 -2.88 -15.30
CA LEU A 495 -17.01 -1.84 -14.99
C LEU A 495 -15.92 -1.72 -16.06
N SER A 496 -16.09 -2.35 -17.20
CA SER A 496 -15.23 -2.22 -18.38
C SER A 496 -15.81 -1.19 -19.35
N GLU A 497 -14.94 -0.47 -20.09
CA GLU A 497 -15.38 0.53 -21.09
C GLU A 497 -16.18 -0.11 -22.21
N GLU A 498 -15.77 -1.28 -22.69
CA GLU A 498 -16.49 -2.04 -23.70
C GLU A 498 -17.24 -3.21 -23.05
N LYS A 499 -18.49 -3.39 -23.49
CA LYS A 499 -19.32 -4.51 -23.02
C LYS A 499 -18.68 -5.84 -23.42
N ASN A 500 -18.48 -6.71 -22.43
CA ASN A 500 -18.02 -8.09 -22.61
C ASN A 500 -16.63 -8.24 -23.26
N MET A 501 -15.80 -7.18 -23.28
CA MET A 501 -14.47 -7.22 -23.91
C MET A 501 -13.45 -6.39 -23.17
N MET A 502 -12.19 -6.86 -23.15
CA MET A 502 -11.00 -6.11 -22.74
C MET A 502 -9.91 -6.31 -23.80
N PRO A 503 -9.31 -5.22 -24.34
CA PRO A 503 -8.11 -5.36 -25.18
C PRO A 503 -6.92 -5.78 -24.32
N PHE A 504 -5.94 -6.43 -24.92
CA PHE A 504 -4.65 -6.69 -24.27
C PHE A 504 -3.53 -6.90 -25.29
N SER A 505 -2.31 -6.84 -24.80
CA SER A 505 -1.15 -7.29 -25.54
C SER A 505 -0.16 -7.99 -24.59
N ASP A 506 0.92 -8.54 -25.16
CA ASP A 506 2.01 -9.17 -24.44
C ASP A 506 3.35 -8.92 -25.15
N HIS A 507 4.46 -9.27 -24.53
CA HIS A 507 5.71 -9.47 -25.23
C HIS A 507 5.64 -10.78 -26.03
N LEU A 508 6.12 -10.71 -27.26
CA LEU A 508 6.31 -11.87 -28.11
C LEU A 508 7.80 -12.10 -28.31
N SER A 509 8.25 -13.33 -28.26
CA SER A 509 9.61 -13.73 -28.11
C SER A 509 10.08 -14.67 -29.20
N GLN A 510 11.32 -14.46 -29.69
CA GLN A 510 12.05 -15.42 -30.52
C GLN A 510 13.54 -15.41 -30.18
N ARG A 511 14.19 -16.56 -30.30
CA ARG A 511 15.65 -16.65 -30.27
C ARG A 511 16.21 -16.12 -31.60
N ALA A 512 17.09 -15.12 -31.51
CA ALA A 512 17.60 -14.41 -32.67
C ALA A 512 19.01 -14.85 -33.07
N PHE A 513 19.89 -15.11 -32.09
CA PHE A 513 21.29 -15.42 -32.32
C PHE A 513 21.77 -16.51 -31.36
N LYS A 514 22.69 -17.37 -31.85
CA LYS A 514 23.51 -18.24 -31.00
C LYS A 514 24.92 -17.66 -30.94
N VAL A 515 25.28 -17.10 -29.79
CA VAL A 515 26.60 -16.51 -29.57
C VAL A 515 27.60 -17.59 -29.19
N LYS A 516 28.82 -17.57 -29.80
CA LYS A 516 29.86 -18.58 -29.66
C LYS A 516 31.16 -18.02 -29.08
N SER A 517 31.29 -16.74 -28.85
CA SER A 517 32.50 -16.05 -28.36
C SER A 517 32.45 -15.67 -26.87
N GLY A 518 31.52 -16.28 -26.11
CA GLY A 518 31.38 -16.02 -24.68
C GLY A 518 30.44 -14.86 -24.37
N ILE A 519 30.11 -14.73 -23.10
CA ILE A 519 29.00 -13.87 -22.61
C ILE A 519 29.39 -12.39 -22.41
N LYS A 520 30.69 -12.08 -22.48
CA LYS A 520 31.15 -10.69 -22.55
C LYS A 520 31.11 -10.25 -24.01
N MET A 521 30.27 -9.27 -24.31
CA MET A 521 30.08 -8.76 -25.66
C MET A 521 30.56 -7.28 -25.68
N GLY A 522 31.70 -7.03 -26.34
CA GLY A 522 32.38 -5.73 -26.26
C GLY A 522 32.82 -5.42 -24.82
N ASP A 523 32.56 -4.22 -24.37
CA ASP A 523 32.86 -3.77 -22.99
C ASP A 523 31.83 -4.20 -21.97
N ILE A 524 30.73 -4.85 -22.38
CA ILE A 524 29.61 -5.16 -21.52
C ILE A 524 29.62 -6.65 -21.17
N ASP A 525 29.64 -6.93 -19.87
CA ASP A 525 29.52 -8.28 -19.33
C ASP A 525 28.06 -8.58 -19.04
N PHE A 526 27.49 -9.56 -19.73
CA PHE A 526 26.11 -10.01 -19.59
C PHE A 526 25.96 -11.26 -18.71
N ARG A 527 27.04 -11.69 -18.03
CA ARG A 527 26.97 -12.82 -17.12
C ARG A 527 26.00 -12.55 -15.97
N PHE A 528 25.43 -13.65 -15.49
CA PHE A 528 24.71 -13.61 -14.23
C PHE A 528 25.71 -13.61 -13.07
N HIS A 529 25.67 -12.58 -12.25
CA HIS A 529 26.48 -12.46 -11.05
C HIS A 529 25.66 -12.78 -9.81
N VAL A 530 26.24 -13.55 -8.89
CA VAL A 530 25.66 -13.88 -7.59
C VAL A 530 26.07 -12.80 -6.59
N LYS A 531 25.10 -12.05 -6.06
CA LYS A 531 25.30 -11.06 -5.00
C LYS A 531 24.43 -11.40 -3.80
N GLY A 532 25.03 -11.96 -2.75
CA GLY A 532 24.27 -12.48 -1.61
C GLY A 532 23.33 -13.61 -2.03
N ALA A 533 22.07 -13.50 -1.73
CA ALA A 533 21.01 -14.45 -2.13
C ALA A 533 20.34 -14.11 -3.49
N SER A 534 20.81 -13.09 -4.20
CA SER A 534 20.24 -12.64 -5.47
C SER A 534 21.16 -12.89 -6.66
N LEU A 535 20.57 -12.93 -7.86
CA LEU A 535 21.28 -12.93 -9.13
C LEU A 535 21.12 -11.56 -9.78
N ILE A 536 22.19 -11.08 -10.41
CA ILE A 536 22.19 -9.82 -11.15
C ILE A 536 22.51 -10.12 -12.59
N THR A 537 21.75 -9.57 -13.53
CA THR A 537 21.96 -9.76 -14.97
C THR A 537 21.73 -8.47 -15.72
N LYS A 538 22.38 -8.31 -16.86
CA LYS A 538 22.14 -7.22 -17.81
C LYS A 538 21.33 -7.71 -19.00
N ARG A 539 20.61 -6.78 -19.61
CA ARG A 539 19.93 -6.96 -20.89
C ARG A 539 20.11 -5.72 -21.76
N PHE A 540 19.98 -5.89 -23.05
CA PHE A 540 19.76 -4.77 -23.95
C PHE A 540 18.29 -4.34 -23.88
N VAL A 541 18.07 -3.03 -23.91
CA VAL A 541 16.72 -2.45 -24.03
C VAL A 541 16.76 -1.39 -25.11
N GLY A 542 15.71 -1.29 -25.90
CA GLY A 542 15.58 -0.31 -26.94
C GLY A 542 14.12 -0.14 -27.40
N GLU A 543 13.92 0.77 -28.34
CA GLU A 543 12.63 1.05 -28.93
C GLU A 543 12.73 1.09 -30.47
N VAL A 544 11.74 0.53 -31.14
CA VAL A 544 11.59 0.57 -32.60
C VAL A 544 10.17 0.99 -32.94
N ASP A 545 10.01 2.02 -33.78
CA ASP A 545 8.72 2.55 -34.22
C ASP A 545 7.73 2.82 -33.08
N GLY A 546 8.21 3.23 -31.89
CA GLY A 546 7.39 3.48 -30.71
C GLY A 546 7.04 2.22 -29.89
N TYR A 547 7.63 1.06 -30.16
CA TYR A 547 7.46 -0.18 -29.40
C TYR A 547 8.75 -0.61 -28.76
N SER A 548 8.71 -0.95 -27.48
CA SER A 548 9.89 -1.36 -26.74
C SER A 548 10.27 -2.82 -27.03
N PHE A 549 11.57 -3.09 -26.98
CA PHE A 549 12.09 -4.46 -27.00
C PHE A 549 13.22 -4.62 -25.99
N TYR A 550 13.47 -5.85 -25.60
CA TYR A 550 14.69 -6.19 -24.89
C TYR A 550 15.32 -7.46 -25.44
N SER A 551 16.63 -7.58 -25.27
CA SER A 551 17.35 -8.81 -25.58
C SER A 551 18.19 -9.25 -24.40
N GLN A 552 18.09 -10.53 -24.06
CA GLN A 552 18.76 -11.11 -22.91
C GLN A 552 19.42 -12.44 -23.26
N PRO A 553 20.53 -12.82 -22.58
CA PRO A 553 21.16 -14.11 -22.76
C PRO A 553 20.34 -15.22 -22.12
N ILE A 554 20.11 -16.29 -22.87
CA ILE A 554 19.55 -17.56 -22.40
C ILE A 554 20.68 -18.59 -22.37
N CYS A 555 21.21 -18.82 -21.17
CA CYS A 555 22.33 -19.71 -20.96
C CYS A 555 21.91 -21.15 -20.67
N ASN A 556 22.78 -22.10 -21.01
CA ASN A 556 22.68 -23.52 -20.64
C ASN A 556 21.45 -24.28 -21.19
N GLU A 557 20.85 -23.82 -22.26
CA GLU A 557 19.76 -24.55 -22.93
C GLU A 557 20.25 -25.87 -23.51
N ASP A 558 21.46 -25.88 -24.11
CA ASP A 558 22.10 -27.04 -24.70
C ASP A 558 22.85 -27.91 -23.66
N PHE A 559 22.80 -27.56 -22.37
CA PHE A 559 23.44 -28.31 -21.31
C PHE A 559 22.63 -29.58 -20.99
N PRO A 560 23.13 -30.80 -21.34
CA PRO A 560 22.26 -31.99 -21.44
C PRO A 560 21.51 -32.36 -20.17
N PHE A 561 22.10 -32.12 -19.01
CA PHE A 561 21.48 -32.47 -17.73
C PHE A 561 21.03 -31.26 -16.90
N PHE A 562 21.12 -30.02 -17.39
CA PHE A 562 20.76 -28.82 -16.66
C PHE A 562 19.28 -28.81 -16.25
N ARG A 563 18.43 -29.32 -17.13
CA ARG A 563 16.98 -29.50 -16.81
C ARG A 563 16.81 -30.53 -15.69
N ASP A 564 17.60 -31.59 -15.69
CA ASP A 564 17.55 -32.64 -14.69
C ASP A 564 18.11 -32.16 -13.35
N LEU A 565 19.18 -31.38 -13.37
CA LEU A 565 19.71 -30.71 -12.18
C LEU A 565 18.71 -29.74 -11.56
N LYS A 566 18.01 -28.95 -12.39
CA LYS A 566 16.88 -28.10 -11.92
C LYS A 566 15.77 -28.94 -11.30
N LYS A 567 15.36 -30.06 -11.89
CA LYS A 567 14.32 -30.94 -11.33
C LYS A 567 14.75 -31.55 -9.99
N LEU A 568 16.01 -31.91 -9.85
CA LEU A 568 16.56 -32.45 -8.61
C LEU A 568 16.60 -31.38 -7.50
N LEU A 569 17.21 -30.23 -7.80
CA LEU A 569 17.43 -29.16 -6.82
C LEU A 569 16.11 -28.48 -6.40
N PHE A 570 15.17 -28.36 -7.33
CA PHE A 570 13.97 -27.52 -7.14
C PHE A 570 12.66 -28.30 -7.21
N GLY A 571 12.64 -29.50 -7.81
CA GLY A 571 11.44 -30.30 -7.96
C GLY A 571 11.32 -31.45 -6.96
N HIS A 572 12.37 -31.75 -6.20
CA HIS A 572 12.46 -32.90 -5.28
C HIS A 572 12.03 -34.24 -5.91
N LYS A 573 12.13 -34.38 -7.26
CA LYS A 573 11.72 -35.57 -7.98
C LYS A 573 12.95 -36.45 -8.19
N PHE A 574 13.13 -37.44 -7.34
CA PHE A 574 14.18 -38.45 -7.46
C PHE A 574 13.74 -39.53 -8.46
N ARG A 575 14.44 -39.58 -9.61
CA ARG A 575 14.38 -40.72 -10.56
C ARG A 575 15.78 -41.28 -10.77
N THR A 576 15.89 -42.60 -10.82
CA THR A 576 17.20 -43.29 -10.98
C THR A 576 17.97 -42.82 -12.22
N GLY A 577 17.29 -42.59 -13.35
CA GLY A 577 17.92 -42.03 -14.56
C GLY A 577 18.51 -40.64 -14.39
N LEU A 578 17.91 -39.81 -13.51
CA LEU A 578 18.37 -38.47 -13.17
C LEU A 578 19.74 -38.52 -12.44
N ILE A 579 19.88 -39.45 -11.49
CA ILE A 579 21.10 -39.64 -10.70
C ILE A 579 22.23 -40.15 -11.62
N LEU A 580 21.93 -41.07 -12.50
CA LEU A 580 22.91 -41.60 -13.48
C LEU A 580 23.41 -40.51 -14.44
N ASN A 581 22.52 -39.58 -14.88
CA ASN A 581 22.92 -38.43 -15.70
C ASN A 581 23.85 -37.48 -14.96
N ILE A 582 23.59 -37.22 -13.68
CA ILE A 582 24.46 -36.39 -12.83
C ILE A 582 25.83 -37.05 -12.65
N ILE A 583 25.89 -38.38 -12.39
CA ILE A 583 27.12 -39.13 -12.22
C ILE A 583 27.97 -39.07 -13.52
N LYS A 584 27.34 -39.22 -14.68
CA LYS A 584 28.04 -39.11 -15.99
C LYS A 584 28.62 -37.72 -16.25
N ASN A 585 28.09 -36.67 -15.61
CA ASN A 585 28.48 -35.30 -15.86
C ASN A 585 29.05 -34.60 -14.58
N ILE A 586 29.72 -35.41 -13.72
CA ILE A 586 30.36 -34.90 -12.49
C ILE A 586 31.32 -33.72 -12.76
N PRO A 587 32.20 -33.72 -13.77
CA PRO A 587 33.09 -32.61 -14.04
C PRO A 587 32.36 -31.31 -14.30
N GLN A 588 31.25 -31.33 -15.04
CA GLN A 588 30.41 -30.18 -15.33
C GLN A 588 29.64 -29.72 -14.08
N CYS A 589 29.22 -30.66 -13.22
CA CYS A 589 28.63 -30.32 -11.92
C CYS A 589 29.62 -29.60 -11.02
N ILE A 590 30.89 -30.06 -11.00
CA ILE A 590 31.96 -29.40 -10.24
C ILE A 590 32.23 -28.01 -10.82
N ALA A 591 32.33 -27.86 -12.13
CA ALA A 591 32.50 -26.57 -12.78
C ALA A 591 31.32 -25.60 -12.42
N PHE A 592 30.10 -26.10 -12.55
CA PHE A 592 28.90 -25.30 -12.17
C PHE A 592 28.95 -24.85 -10.71
N ALA A 593 29.28 -25.77 -9.80
CA ALA A 593 29.40 -25.44 -8.37
C ALA A 593 30.53 -24.44 -8.12
N TRP A 594 31.69 -24.60 -8.77
CA TRP A 594 32.82 -23.69 -8.67
C TRP A 594 32.45 -22.26 -9.10
N TYR A 595 31.84 -22.12 -10.30
CA TYR A 595 31.39 -20.82 -10.78
C TYR A 595 30.40 -20.16 -9.83
N MET A 596 29.38 -20.89 -9.37
CA MET A 596 28.35 -20.35 -8.49
C MET A 596 28.89 -20.04 -7.09
N MET A 597 29.71 -20.88 -6.49
CA MET A 597 30.11 -20.74 -5.08
C MET A 597 31.37 -19.91 -4.90
N VAL A 598 32.34 -20.03 -5.82
CA VAL A 598 33.65 -19.38 -5.72
C VAL A 598 33.69 -18.10 -6.55
N LEU A 599 33.42 -18.22 -7.86
CA LEU A 599 33.49 -17.07 -8.76
C LEU A 599 32.26 -16.14 -8.62
N LYS A 600 31.18 -16.59 -8.01
CA LYS A 600 29.92 -15.84 -7.88
C LYS A 600 29.31 -15.46 -9.22
N GLU A 601 29.44 -16.33 -10.19
CA GLU A 601 28.97 -16.19 -11.55
C GLU A 601 28.18 -17.41 -11.98
N MET A 602 27.30 -17.29 -12.96
CA MET A 602 26.66 -18.45 -13.56
C MET A 602 27.61 -19.13 -14.56
N TYR A 603 27.74 -20.44 -14.43
CA TYR A 603 28.46 -21.26 -15.44
C TYR A 603 27.72 -21.18 -16.78
N VAL A 604 28.49 -20.96 -17.86
CA VAL A 604 27.98 -20.95 -19.23
C VAL A 604 28.61 -22.11 -19.97
N TYR A 605 27.81 -23.12 -20.32
CA TYR A 605 28.25 -24.35 -20.96
C TYR A 605 28.84 -24.05 -22.35
N ASN A 606 30.04 -24.54 -22.62
CA ASN A 606 30.83 -24.30 -23.83
C ASN A 606 31.06 -22.82 -24.19
N ASN A 607 30.84 -21.89 -23.27
CA ASN A 607 30.79 -20.45 -23.53
C ASN A 607 29.79 -20.03 -24.63
N GLU A 608 28.76 -20.84 -24.87
CA GLU A 608 27.69 -20.56 -25.85
C GLU A 608 26.40 -20.25 -25.17
N PHE A 609 25.63 -19.36 -25.76
CA PHE A 609 24.30 -19.00 -25.27
C PHE A 609 23.43 -18.43 -26.40
N TYR A 610 22.13 -18.40 -26.19
CA TYR A 610 21.20 -17.79 -27.11
C TYR A 610 20.91 -16.35 -26.68
N LEU A 611 20.83 -15.44 -27.67
CA LEU A 611 20.19 -14.14 -27.49
C LEU A 611 18.73 -14.22 -27.94
N GLN A 612 17.86 -14.08 -27.00
CA GLN A 612 16.42 -13.98 -27.21
C GLN A 612 16.04 -12.51 -27.33
N ILE A 613 15.14 -12.19 -28.22
CA ILE A 613 14.52 -10.86 -28.35
C ILE A 613 13.06 -11.01 -27.97
N ASP A 614 12.64 -10.17 -27.04
CA ASP A 614 11.25 -10.02 -26.63
C ASP A 614 10.79 -8.63 -27.03
N ILE A 615 9.67 -8.54 -27.74
CA ILE A 615 9.16 -7.27 -28.26
C ILE A 615 7.72 -7.06 -27.85
N GLU A 616 7.36 -5.84 -27.50
CA GLU A 616 5.96 -5.46 -27.30
C GLU A 616 5.19 -5.67 -28.58
N ALA A 617 4.13 -6.48 -28.54
CA ALA A 617 3.18 -6.53 -29.65
C ALA A 617 2.23 -5.31 -29.57
N PRO A 618 1.69 -4.86 -30.73
CA PRO A 618 0.67 -3.82 -30.73
C PRO A 618 -0.54 -4.18 -29.85
N ARG A 619 -1.10 -3.20 -29.12
CA ARG A 619 -2.22 -3.44 -28.19
C ARG A 619 -3.44 -4.07 -28.88
N GLU A 620 -3.67 -3.72 -30.12
CA GLU A 620 -4.73 -4.29 -30.98
C GLU A 620 -4.50 -5.76 -31.36
N SER A 621 -3.37 -6.35 -30.97
CA SER A 621 -3.08 -7.78 -31.23
C SER A 621 -3.98 -8.72 -30.46
N GLY A 622 -4.47 -8.32 -29.29
CA GLY A 622 -5.21 -9.21 -28.40
C GLY A 622 -6.51 -8.63 -27.87
N LYS A 623 -7.47 -9.50 -27.66
CA LYS A 623 -8.71 -9.20 -26.95
C LYS A 623 -9.13 -10.38 -26.08
N MET A 624 -9.68 -10.07 -24.92
CA MET A 624 -10.33 -10.99 -24.01
C MET A 624 -11.83 -10.74 -24.04
N THR A 625 -12.64 -11.79 -24.20
CA THR A 625 -14.09 -11.76 -24.11
C THR A 625 -14.59 -12.82 -23.13
N LEU A 626 -15.84 -12.72 -22.69
CA LEU A 626 -16.50 -13.75 -21.92
C LEU A 626 -17.49 -14.51 -22.80
N ASP A 627 -17.37 -15.84 -22.85
CA ASP A 627 -18.26 -16.73 -23.57
C ASP A 627 -19.41 -17.21 -22.67
N GLU A 628 -20.48 -17.71 -23.31
CA GLU A 628 -21.64 -18.27 -22.60
C GLU A 628 -21.36 -19.65 -21.98
N GLU A 629 -20.32 -20.36 -22.42
CA GLU A 629 -19.88 -21.60 -21.80
C GLU A 629 -19.44 -21.35 -20.35
N LYS A 630 -19.87 -22.25 -19.48
CA LYS A 630 -19.66 -22.07 -18.03
C LYS A 630 -18.62 -23.03 -17.49
N ASP A 631 -17.77 -22.49 -16.63
CA ASP A 631 -16.81 -23.27 -15.87
C ASP A 631 -17.45 -24.01 -14.68
N LYS A 632 -16.65 -24.72 -13.92
CA LYS A 632 -17.06 -25.47 -12.73
C LYS A 632 -17.81 -24.65 -11.68
N PHE A 633 -17.60 -23.35 -11.62
CA PHE A 633 -18.25 -22.44 -10.68
C PHE A 633 -19.56 -21.86 -11.24
N GLY A 634 -19.90 -22.21 -12.48
CA GLY A 634 -21.08 -21.66 -13.16
C GLY A 634 -20.87 -20.25 -13.71
N GLU A 635 -19.61 -19.79 -13.76
CA GLU A 635 -19.22 -18.50 -14.33
C GLU A 635 -18.83 -18.65 -15.81
N LYS A 636 -18.99 -17.57 -16.59
CA LYS A 636 -18.63 -17.54 -18.01
C LYS A 636 -17.15 -17.84 -18.21
N SER A 637 -16.82 -18.60 -19.24
CA SER A 637 -15.43 -18.86 -19.64
C SER A 637 -14.75 -17.61 -20.21
N VAL A 638 -13.44 -17.63 -20.19
CA VAL A 638 -12.61 -16.55 -20.77
C VAL A 638 -12.15 -16.98 -22.16
N ASP A 639 -12.50 -16.18 -23.15
CA ASP A 639 -12.04 -16.35 -24.52
C ASP A 639 -10.93 -15.34 -24.82
N VAL A 640 -9.77 -15.83 -25.25
CA VAL A 640 -8.59 -15.00 -25.55
C VAL A 640 -8.23 -15.19 -27.01
N ASP A 641 -8.34 -14.11 -27.76
CA ASP A 641 -7.93 -14.03 -29.16
C ASP A 641 -6.63 -13.20 -29.26
N LEU A 642 -5.55 -13.84 -29.68
CA LEU A 642 -4.28 -13.18 -29.95
C LEU A 642 -3.92 -13.33 -31.43
N SER A 643 -3.77 -12.21 -32.12
CA SER A 643 -3.39 -12.14 -33.54
C SER A 643 -1.95 -11.64 -33.68
N ILE A 644 -1.12 -12.37 -34.42
CA ILE A 644 0.21 -11.89 -34.77
C ILE A 644 0.09 -10.98 -35.99
N LEU A 645 0.10 -9.68 -35.74
CA LEU A 645 -0.02 -8.68 -36.80
C LEU A 645 1.26 -8.60 -37.64
N PRO A 646 1.20 -8.26 -38.93
CA PRO A 646 2.38 -8.03 -39.79
C PRO A 646 3.37 -7.04 -39.17
N LYS A 647 2.84 -6.02 -38.48
CA LYS A 647 3.64 -5.02 -37.75
C LYS A 647 4.60 -5.67 -36.74
N THR A 648 4.18 -6.72 -36.03
CA THR A 648 5.04 -7.45 -35.07
C THR A 648 6.27 -8.03 -35.76
N GLY A 649 6.13 -8.63 -36.94
CA GLY A 649 7.25 -9.14 -37.71
C GLY A 649 8.22 -8.06 -38.19
N GLU A 650 7.70 -6.89 -38.59
CA GLU A 650 8.50 -5.72 -38.96
C GLU A 650 9.30 -5.19 -37.76
N LEU A 651 8.65 -5.05 -36.61
CA LEU A 651 9.27 -4.59 -35.36
C LEU A 651 10.38 -5.54 -34.93
N PHE A 652 10.12 -6.85 -34.97
CA PHE A 652 11.09 -7.87 -34.62
C PHE A 652 12.31 -7.83 -35.58
N THR A 653 12.08 -7.68 -36.86
CA THR A 653 13.15 -7.53 -37.88
C THR A 653 14.05 -6.32 -37.59
N LYS A 654 13.45 -5.19 -37.24
CA LYS A 654 14.21 -3.97 -36.88
C LYS A 654 14.99 -4.14 -35.58
N ALA A 655 14.38 -4.72 -34.54
CA ALA A 655 15.06 -4.99 -33.27
C ALA A 655 16.24 -5.95 -33.47
N ARG A 656 16.05 -7.00 -34.25
CA ARG A 656 17.11 -7.95 -34.62
C ARG A 656 18.27 -7.25 -35.35
N ALA A 657 18.00 -6.37 -36.31
CA ALA A 657 19.01 -5.62 -37.03
C ALA A 657 19.84 -4.71 -36.09
N ILE A 658 19.21 -4.10 -35.10
CA ILE A 658 19.91 -3.25 -34.10
C ILE A 658 20.86 -4.10 -33.24
N ILE A 659 20.41 -5.25 -32.76
CA ILE A 659 21.27 -6.16 -31.96
C ILE A 659 22.39 -6.71 -32.83
N LYS A 660 22.14 -7.11 -34.09
CA LYS A 660 23.13 -7.57 -35.04
C LYS A 660 24.23 -6.52 -35.26
N ASP A 661 23.86 -5.26 -35.53
CA ASP A 661 24.80 -4.16 -35.70
C ASP A 661 25.76 -4.02 -34.49
N TYR A 662 25.19 -4.17 -33.28
CA TYR A 662 26.02 -4.17 -32.06
C TYR A 662 27.00 -5.36 -32.01
N LEU A 663 26.56 -6.58 -32.33
CA LEU A 663 27.38 -7.77 -32.32
C LEU A 663 28.52 -7.66 -33.33
N ASP A 664 28.21 -7.23 -34.56
CA ASP A 664 29.17 -7.01 -35.65
C ASP A 664 30.25 -5.98 -35.29
N LYS A 665 29.83 -4.82 -34.75
CA LYS A 665 30.74 -3.74 -34.33
C LYS A 665 31.69 -4.15 -33.20
N ASN A 666 31.30 -5.10 -32.38
CA ASN A 666 32.10 -5.58 -31.26
C ASN A 666 32.84 -6.89 -31.56
N GLY A 667 32.84 -7.36 -32.82
CA GLY A 667 33.54 -8.57 -33.25
C GLY A 667 33.05 -9.86 -32.57
N VAL A 668 31.77 -9.89 -32.17
CA VAL A 668 31.16 -11.03 -31.50
C VAL A 668 30.93 -12.13 -32.53
N VAL A 669 31.38 -13.35 -32.23
CA VAL A 669 31.16 -14.50 -33.10
C VAL A 669 29.80 -15.14 -32.77
N TYR A 670 28.91 -15.19 -33.74
CA TYR A 670 27.56 -15.72 -33.58
C TYR A 670 27.06 -16.42 -34.85
N GLU A 671 26.00 -17.17 -34.67
CA GLU A 671 25.18 -17.76 -35.72
C GLU A 671 23.81 -17.13 -35.71
N GLU A 672 23.32 -16.66 -36.85
CA GLU A 672 21.96 -16.18 -36.97
C GLU A 672 20.98 -17.35 -36.97
N LEU A 673 19.99 -17.30 -36.13
CA LEU A 673 18.94 -18.31 -36.09
C LEU A 673 17.82 -17.97 -37.11
N PRO A 674 17.13 -18.97 -37.64
CA PRO A 674 16.01 -18.73 -38.55
C PRO A 674 14.97 -17.85 -37.91
N PHE A 675 14.56 -16.81 -38.65
CA PHE A 675 13.47 -15.95 -38.26
C PHE A 675 12.17 -16.37 -38.97
N SER A 676 11.07 -16.37 -38.27
CA SER A 676 9.78 -16.70 -38.83
C SER A 676 8.73 -15.67 -38.40
N THR A 677 7.88 -15.26 -39.33
CA THR A 677 6.68 -14.44 -39.09
C THR A 677 5.45 -15.31 -38.78
N SER A 678 5.58 -16.63 -38.83
CA SER A 678 4.47 -17.54 -38.48
C SER A 678 4.13 -17.43 -37.00
N ALA A 679 2.85 -17.32 -36.69
CA ALA A 679 2.34 -17.21 -35.32
C ALA A 679 2.84 -18.33 -34.39
N GLU A 680 3.02 -19.55 -34.91
CA GLU A 680 3.48 -20.72 -34.17
C GLU A 680 4.95 -20.65 -33.70
N LYS A 681 5.71 -19.69 -34.21
CA LYS A 681 7.14 -19.52 -33.90
C LYS A 681 7.42 -18.47 -32.85
N TYR A 682 6.41 -17.68 -32.47
CA TYR A 682 6.50 -16.77 -31.35
C TYR A 682 6.12 -17.49 -30.06
N GLU A 683 6.90 -17.25 -29.01
CA GLU A 683 6.58 -17.69 -27.66
C GLU A 683 6.01 -16.49 -26.90
N ASP A 684 4.91 -16.67 -26.17
CA ASP A 684 4.41 -15.67 -25.24
C ASP A 684 5.28 -15.64 -23.98
N VAL A 685 5.43 -14.46 -23.39
CA VAL A 685 6.24 -14.25 -22.17
C VAL A 685 5.35 -14.19 -20.93
N TYR A 686 4.06 -14.13 -21.14
CA TYR A 686 3.00 -13.97 -20.14
C TYR A 686 3.20 -12.75 -19.23
N HIS A 687 3.35 -11.60 -19.88
CA HIS A 687 3.34 -10.28 -19.25
C HIS A 687 2.19 -9.44 -19.82
N PRO A 688 0.92 -9.89 -19.74
CA PRO A 688 -0.20 -9.19 -20.36
C PRO A 688 -0.32 -7.76 -19.84
N PHE A 689 -0.50 -6.81 -20.76
CA PHE A 689 -0.64 -5.38 -20.49
C PHE A 689 -1.76 -4.78 -21.33
N GLY A 690 -2.11 -3.52 -21.09
CA GLY A 690 -3.05 -2.77 -21.93
C GLY A 690 -4.52 -3.14 -21.75
N MET A 691 -4.91 -3.77 -20.64
CA MET A 691 -6.29 -4.21 -20.39
C MET A 691 -7.13 -3.12 -19.70
N PHE A 692 -6.66 -2.62 -18.58
CA PHE A 692 -7.33 -1.58 -17.78
C PHE A 692 -6.39 -0.40 -17.60
N CYS A 693 -6.17 0.36 -18.65
CA CYS A 693 -5.10 1.36 -18.72
C CYS A 693 -5.45 2.67 -19.43
N ASP A 694 -6.70 2.88 -19.83
CA ASP A 694 -7.13 4.06 -20.59
C ASP A 694 -7.35 5.28 -19.67
N PHE A 695 -6.28 5.68 -18.98
CA PHE A 695 -6.26 6.80 -18.04
C PHE A 695 -5.49 8.00 -18.59
N LYS A 696 -5.95 9.21 -18.25
CA LYS A 696 -5.30 10.46 -18.65
C LYS A 696 -4.05 10.78 -17.79
N SER A 697 -3.98 10.22 -16.59
CA SER A 697 -2.90 10.44 -15.62
C SER A 697 -2.93 9.40 -14.51
N SER A 698 -1.90 9.35 -13.67
CA SER A 698 -1.90 8.52 -12.47
C SER A 698 -3.00 8.93 -11.46
N ASP A 699 -3.34 10.21 -11.38
CA ASP A 699 -4.44 10.67 -10.53
C ASP A 699 -5.80 10.14 -11.04
N ASP A 700 -6.01 10.10 -12.36
CA ASP A 700 -7.20 9.53 -12.98
C ASP A 700 -7.32 8.04 -12.65
N TYR A 701 -6.23 7.28 -12.79
CA TYR A 701 -6.17 5.88 -12.37
C TYR A 701 -6.46 5.67 -10.89
N PHE A 702 -5.84 6.44 -10.00
CA PHE A 702 -6.00 6.29 -8.56
C PHE A 702 -7.39 6.70 -8.05
N ASN A 703 -8.09 7.57 -8.76
CA ASN A 703 -9.42 8.07 -8.41
C ASN A 703 -10.53 7.50 -9.32
N HIS A 704 -10.23 6.54 -10.19
CA HIS A 704 -11.22 5.94 -11.08
C HIS A 704 -12.37 5.31 -10.29
N PHE A 705 -12.04 4.63 -9.20
CA PHE A 705 -12.99 4.18 -8.18
C PHE A 705 -12.75 4.92 -6.86
N ASP A 706 -13.80 5.24 -6.14
CA ASP A 706 -13.70 5.95 -4.87
C ASP A 706 -12.92 5.16 -3.81
N ASN A 707 -13.05 3.83 -3.83
CA ASN A 707 -12.54 2.94 -2.79
C ASN A 707 -11.97 1.61 -3.31
N MET A 708 -11.56 1.54 -4.57
CA MET A 708 -10.91 0.35 -5.12
C MET A 708 -9.69 0.72 -5.97
N LEU A 709 -8.64 -0.09 -5.85
CA LEU A 709 -7.49 -0.06 -6.75
C LEU A 709 -7.35 -1.40 -7.48
N VAL A 710 -7.23 -1.36 -8.81
CA VAL A 710 -6.90 -2.52 -9.63
C VAL A 710 -5.39 -2.66 -9.73
N VAL A 711 -4.82 -3.80 -9.35
CA VAL A 711 -3.37 -4.01 -9.24
C VAL A 711 -2.95 -5.26 -10.00
N ASN A 712 -2.51 -5.09 -11.22
CA ASN A 712 -1.92 -6.13 -12.06
C ASN A 712 -1.21 -5.49 -13.26
N THR A 713 -0.52 -6.27 -14.08
CA THR A 713 0.19 -5.75 -15.27
C THR A 713 -0.73 -5.16 -16.34
N GLY A 714 -2.00 -5.56 -16.36
CA GLY A 714 -3.01 -5.03 -17.30
C GLY A 714 -3.28 -3.53 -17.16
N VAL A 715 -2.89 -2.90 -16.04
CA VAL A 715 -3.03 -1.44 -15.84
C VAL A 715 -1.95 -0.63 -16.56
N LEU A 716 -0.92 -1.28 -17.07
CA LEU A 716 0.16 -0.61 -17.80
C LEU A 716 -0.26 -0.40 -19.26
N PRO A 717 -0.19 0.82 -19.79
CA PRO A 717 -0.45 1.07 -21.21
C PRO A 717 0.62 0.49 -22.13
N ARG A 718 1.84 0.32 -21.60
CA ARG A 718 3.02 -0.26 -22.25
C ARG A 718 3.76 -1.15 -21.27
N ALA A 719 4.31 -2.25 -21.74
CA ALA A 719 5.11 -3.16 -20.90
C ALA A 719 6.61 -2.78 -20.86
N GLY A 720 7.07 -1.97 -21.82
CA GLY A 720 8.47 -1.54 -21.90
C GLY A 720 9.45 -2.66 -22.22
N GLY A 721 10.74 -2.38 -22.10
CA GLY A 721 11.81 -3.36 -22.28
C GLY A 721 12.12 -4.18 -21.02
N ILE A 722 11.11 -4.51 -20.21
CA ILE A 722 11.29 -5.17 -18.91
C ILE A 722 10.23 -6.23 -18.63
N ASN A 723 10.47 -7.04 -17.61
CA ASN A 723 9.44 -7.83 -16.96
C ASN A 723 8.60 -6.87 -16.09
N SER A 724 7.44 -6.48 -16.58
CA SER A 724 6.66 -5.36 -16.07
C SER A 724 6.05 -5.56 -14.66
N THR A 725 6.16 -6.77 -14.09
CA THR A 725 5.58 -7.08 -12.76
C THR A 725 6.01 -6.08 -11.67
N CYS A 726 7.31 -5.71 -11.64
CA CYS A 726 7.82 -4.80 -10.61
C CYS A 726 7.41 -3.33 -10.86
N ALA A 727 7.13 -2.91 -12.09
CA ALA A 727 6.71 -1.55 -12.42
C ALA A 727 5.32 -1.19 -11.86
N VAL A 728 4.51 -2.17 -11.49
CA VAL A 728 3.21 -1.94 -10.83
C VAL A 728 3.35 -1.72 -9.32
N LEU A 729 4.42 -2.24 -8.69
CA LEU A 729 4.57 -2.16 -7.23
C LEU A 729 4.77 -0.72 -6.70
N PRO A 730 5.52 0.17 -7.36
CA PRO A 730 5.57 1.59 -7.02
C PRO A 730 4.22 2.30 -7.03
N LEU A 731 3.31 1.94 -7.95
CA LEU A 731 1.95 2.48 -7.97
C LEU A 731 1.18 2.11 -6.69
N VAL A 732 1.39 0.88 -6.19
CA VAL A 732 0.81 0.42 -4.92
C VAL A 732 1.37 1.22 -3.74
N GLU A 733 2.69 1.48 -3.72
CA GLU A 733 3.32 2.33 -2.69
C GLU A 733 2.73 3.74 -2.71
N GLU A 734 2.63 4.37 -3.89
CA GLU A 734 2.07 5.72 -4.04
C GLU A 734 0.62 5.77 -3.54
N TYR A 735 -0.21 4.80 -3.98
CA TYR A 735 -1.62 4.77 -3.58
C TYR A 735 -1.80 4.59 -2.07
N ILE A 736 -1.15 3.58 -1.49
CA ILE A 736 -1.33 3.24 -0.06
C ILE A 736 -0.78 4.34 0.85
N HIS A 737 0.32 5.00 0.46
CA HIS A 737 0.91 6.05 1.29
C HIS A 737 0.24 7.41 1.13
N ASN A 738 -0.24 7.76 -0.07
CA ASN A 738 -0.60 9.14 -0.39
C ASN A 738 -2.05 9.33 -0.87
N LYS A 739 -2.71 8.28 -1.38
CA LYS A 739 -4.02 8.40 -2.03
C LYS A 739 -5.13 7.65 -1.29
N MET A 740 -4.83 6.54 -0.63
CA MET A 740 -5.83 5.77 0.11
C MET A 740 -6.39 6.61 1.27
N VAL A 741 -7.68 6.89 1.24
CA VAL A 741 -8.39 7.78 2.19
C VAL A 741 -8.87 7.00 3.41
#